data_629202fb7d4c1fad9b78f8fe62066e18
#
_entry.id   629202fb7d4c1fad9b78f8fe62066e18
#
_cell.length_a   1.000
_cell.length_b   1.000
_cell.length_c   1.000
_cell.angle_alpha   90.00
_cell.angle_beta   90.00
_cell.angle_gamma   90.00
#
_symmetry.space_group_name_H-M   'P 1'
#
loop_
_entity.id
_entity.type
_entity.pdbx_description
1 polymer ?
#
loop_
_entity_poly.entity_id
_entity_poly.type
_entity_poly.pdbx_seq_one_letter_code
_entity_poly.pdbx_strand_id
1 'polypeptide(L)'
;MKHLDMIEKMTLEEKAAFLSGKGEWDTRDIPRLGIPSVFCSDGPHGIRKQAGAGDHLGLNESLPATCFPTAATIANSWDVNLGKEIGEALGKEAAVLDVQVLLGPGLNIKRSPFCGRNFEYFSEDPYLSGKMAASYIRGIQSQGVYACPKHFAVNSQELRRMAMNAVLDERALREIYLTGFEIAVKEGGAKAIMSSYNQVNGIYANENQHLLLDILRKEWGFDGIVITDWGGSNDHVKGVKAGSTLEMPAPGLDSARQILSAIEDGELTMEELDDCVDDLLDAVFTVSEIHKIKKAHFDEAAHHKLAKKAAAESAVLLKNADHILPLNAGCKVAVIGDFAAEPRYQGAGSSMVKPTKIETIENSITEYDLQVAGVSRGYRRTGEADEVLKKEALNLVSTADVILYFFGLDELSESEGLDRTHMRIPQNQIELLQSILQVNENIVGIMSAGASVEMPWQKNCKAILHGYLSGQAGASAMLDILTGKTNPSGRLAETYPIRYEDTPALRHFPSTERNAEYRESIYVGYRYYDTSKVRVQYPFGFGLSYTEFTYSDMKTDSQGVTLNVTNSGNMDGAEVVQLYVGLPNAIVFRPEKELKGFIKVFLKTGESRKVHISFDDKTFRYWNIKTNCWEEEMGTYRIMVGASVNDIRLEAEWEVEGTTSEYPYHPAMLPYYYTGIVQQISDLEFETLLGYPIPEGKWTGELTSNDAICQMYYAKSGLARFIYNRLTSIKKKSEERGKPDLNILFIYNMPFRALAKMTAGAVSMDMVDGIVAVVNGQFFRGMKKIIGGFFGNARANKAYERRLSGKKGKTR
;
A
#
# COMPACT_ATOMS: atom_id res chain seq x y z
N MET A 1 28.35 -16.48 5.93
CA MET A 1 27.28 -17.52 5.96
C MET A 1 27.11 -18.03 7.37
N LYS A 2 25.85 -18.06 7.86
CA LYS A 2 25.50 -18.57 9.21
C LYS A 2 25.30 -20.07 9.23
N HIS A 3 24.94 -20.69 8.11
CA HIS A 3 24.54 -22.07 7.96
C HIS A 3 25.45 -22.89 7.02
N LEU A 4 26.75 -22.56 6.96
CA LEU A 4 27.70 -23.19 6.03
C LEU A 4 27.69 -24.73 6.10
N ASP A 5 27.70 -25.33 7.30
CA ASP A 5 27.64 -26.78 7.48
C ASP A 5 26.38 -27.43 6.89
N MET A 6 25.27 -26.68 6.80
CA MET A 6 24.04 -27.15 6.19
C MET A 6 24.11 -27.03 4.68
N ILE A 7 24.63 -25.89 4.18
CA ILE A 7 24.83 -25.61 2.77
C ILE A 7 25.74 -26.63 2.09
N GLU A 8 26.83 -27.03 2.77
CA GLU A 8 27.75 -28.06 2.28
C GLU A 8 27.10 -29.46 2.15
N LYS A 9 26.06 -29.75 2.94
CA LYS A 9 25.29 -30.99 2.84
C LYS A 9 24.21 -30.98 1.77
N MET A 10 23.79 -29.79 1.30
CA MET A 10 22.81 -29.67 0.23
C MET A 10 23.42 -30.01 -1.13
N THR A 11 22.68 -30.71 -1.96
CA THR A 11 23.04 -30.88 -3.37
C THR A 11 22.74 -29.57 -4.15
N LEU A 12 23.37 -29.40 -5.31
CA LEU A 12 23.14 -28.22 -6.15
C LEU A 12 21.64 -28.13 -6.56
N GLU A 13 21.02 -29.29 -6.86
CA GLU A 13 19.59 -29.34 -7.18
C GLU A 13 18.71 -28.88 -6.00
N GLU A 14 19.08 -29.25 -4.76
CA GLU A 14 18.34 -28.82 -3.58
C GLU A 14 18.49 -27.32 -3.35
N LYS A 15 19.71 -26.79 -3.46
CA LYS A 15 19.97 -25.35 -3.35
C LYS A 15 19.14 -24.55 -4.37
N ALA A 16 19.20 -24.93 -5.64
CA ALA A 16 18.47 -24.27 -6.72
C ALA A 16 16.93 -24.36 -6.55
N ALA A 17 16.41 -25.50 -6.09
CA ALA A 17 14.98 -25.67 -5.86
C ALA A 17 14.51 -24.94 -4.58
N PHE A 18 15.36 -24.80 -3.57
CA PHE A 18 15.02 -24.20 -2.27
C PHE A 18 14.63 -22.73 -2.39
N LEU A 19 15.20 -21.98 -3.35
CA LEU A 19 14.92 -20.56 -3.59
C LEU A 19 13.59 -20.31 -4.32
N SER A 20 12.72 -21.30 -4.44
CA SER A 20 11.37 -21.13 -5.00
C SER A 20 10.32 -21.88 -4.17
N GLY A 21 9.10 -21.37 -4.18
CA GLY A 21 7.97 -21.96 -3.47
C GLY A 21 7.70 -23.41 -3.87
N LYS A 22 7.10 -24.17 -2.94
CA LYS A 22 6.59 -25.52 -3.18
C LYS A 22 5.11 -25.50 -3.57
N GLY A 23 4.37 -24.58 -3.00
CA GLY A 23 2.94 -24.36 -3.23
C GLY A 23 2.61 -22.89 -3.46
N GLU A 24 1.33 -22.55 -3.32
CA GLU A 24 0.88 -21.16 -3.45
C GLU A 24 1.45 -20.27 -2.32
N TRP A 25 1.58 -20.83 -1.11
CA TRP A 25 1.96 -20.09 0.09
C TRP A 25 3.16 -20.68 0.83
N ASP A 26 3.62 -21.88 0.45
CA ASP A 26 4.61 -22.66 1.18
C ASP A 26 5.97 -22.60 0.52
N THR A 27 7.03 -22.45 1.36
CA THR A 27 8.40 -22.68 0.94
C THR A 27 8.70 -24.18 0.81
N ARG A 28 9.80 -24.52 0.15
CA ARG A 28 10.21 -25.91 -0.04
C ARG A 28 10.92 -26.44 1.20
N ASP A 29 10.47 -27.63 1.70
CA ASP A 29 11.14 -28.39 2.74
C ASP A 29 12.25 -29.30 2.18
N ILE A 30 13.26 -29.62 3.01
CA ILE A 30 14.27 -30.66 2.69
C ILE A 30 14.35 -31.62 3.90
N PRO A 31 13.45 -32.63 3.95
CA PRO A 31 13.30 -33.48 5.17
C PRO A 31 14.57 -34.25 5.56
N ARG A 32 15.41 -34.69 4.60
CA ARG A 32 16.66 -35.40 4.91
C ARG A 32 17.69 -34.56 5.69
N LEU A 33 17.56 -33.23 5.62
CA LEU A 33 18.40 -32.26 6.34
C LEU A 33 17.66 -31.61 7.51
N GLY A 34 16.41 -31.99 7.76
CA GLY A 34 15.60 -31.38 8.82
C GLY A 34 15.18 -29.92 8.53
N ILE A 35 15.23 -29.47 7.26
CA ILE A 35 14.80 -28.13 6.86
C ILE A 35 13.28 -28.15 6.67
N PRO A 36 12.51 -27.40 7.49
CA PRO A 36 11.05 -27.36 7.39
C PRO A 36 10.58 -26.43 6.29
N SER A 37 9.30 -26.56 5.88
CA SER A 37 8.57 -25.57 5.11
C SER A 37 8.01 -24.50 6.04
N VAL A 38 7.92 -23.26 5.56
CA VAL A 38 7.24 -22.13 6.23
C VAL A 38 6.11 -21.61 5.36
N PHE A 39 5.08 -21.07 6.01
CA PHE A 39 3.87 -20.58 5.37
C PHE A 39 3.88 -19.04 5.34
N CYS A 40 3.72 -18.47 4.14
CA CYS A 40 3.47 -17.06 3.93
C CYS A 40 1.96 -16.82 3.82
N SER A 41 1.46 -15.68 4.29
CA SER A 41 0.05 -15.32 4.13
C SER A 41 -0.09 -13.84 3.90
N ASP A 42 -0.99 -13.45 3.00
CA ASP A 42 -1.46 -12.08 2.97
C ASP A 42 -2.14 -11.69 4.28
N GLY A 43 -2.17 -10.40 4.56
CA GLY A 43 -2.85 -9.91 5.74
C GLY A 43 -2.31 -8.59 6.28
N PRO A 44 -2.24 -7.50 5.47
CA PRO A 44 -1.74 -6.20 5.96
C PRO A 44 -2.64 -5.59 7.05
N HIS A 45 -3.92 -5.97 7.11
CA HIS A 45 -4.88 -5.51 8.13
C HIS A 45 -5.73 -6.63 8.75
N GLY A 46 -5.33 -7.91 8.54
CA GLY A 46 -5.97 -9.11 9.09
C GLY A 46 -5.49 -10.33 8.33
N ILE A 47 -5.33 -11.46 9.02
CA ILE A 47 -4.73 -12.67 8.43
C ILE A 47 -5.66 -13.28 7.38
N ARG A 48 -5.13 -13.58 6.18
CA ARG A 48 -5.86 -14.25 5.10
C ARG A 48 -5.32 -15.66 4.87
N LYS A 49 -5.39 -16.52 5.87
CA LYS A 49 -5.00 -17.92 5.68
C LYS A 49 -6.14 -18.70 5.02
N GLN A 50 -5.88 -19.26 3.84
CA GLN A 50 -6.87 -20.08 3.12
C GLN A 50 -6.99 -21.46 3.74
N ALA A 51 -8.24 -21.97 3.79
CA ALA A 51 -8.57 -23.25 4.43
C ALA A 51 -8.34 -24.47 3.53
N GLY A 52 -8.18 -24.27 2.22
CA GLY A 52 -8.10 -25.31 1.20
C GLY A 52 -7.11 -24.97 0.10
N ALA A 53 -7.52 -25.17 -1.16
CA ALA A 53 -6.71 -24.78 -2.31
C ALA A 53 -6.37 -23.30 -2.28
N GLY A 54 -5.07 -22.99 -2.36
CA GLY A 54 -4.59 -21.61 -2.34
C GLY A 54 -4.95 -20.87 -3.63
N ASP A 55 -5.22 -19.58 -3.51
CA ASP A 55 -5.25 -18.63 -4.60
C ASP A 55 -4.74 -17.27 -4.10
N HIS A 56 -4.10 -16.51 -4.98
CA HIS A 56 -3.50 -15.21 -4.64
C HIS A 56 -4.49 -14.04 -4.63
N LEU A 57 -5.73 -14.22 -5.12
CA LEU A 57 -6.71 -13.14 -5.26
C LEU A 57 -7.80 -13.12 -4.17
N GLY A 58 -7.81 -14.11 -3.26
CA GLY A 58 -8.78 -14.16 -2.17
C GLY A 58 -10.15 -14.69 -2.56
N LEU A 59 -10.24 -15.52 -3.58
CA LEU A 59 -11.49 -16.10 -4.07
C LEU A 59 -11.90 -17.33 -3.28
N ASN A 60 -10.93 -18.11 -2.79
CA ASN A 60 -11.17 -19.27 -1.97
C ASN A 60 -11.36 -18.90 -0.51
N GLU A 61 -12.11 -19.71 0.21
CA GLU A 61 -12.45 -19.46 1.61
C GLU A 61 -11.20 -19.37 2.49
N SER A 62 -11.15 -18.30 3.28
CA SER A 62 -10.11 -18.08 4.29
C SER A 62 -10.63 -18.41 5.69
N LEU A 63 -9.72 -18.74 6.60
CA LEU A 63 -10.04 -18.86 8.02
C LEU A 63 -10.45 -17.48 8.56
N PRO A 64 -11.43 -17.41 9.50
CA PRO A 64 -11.77 -16.17 10.13
C PRO A 64 -10.61 -15.56 10.91
N ALA A 65 -10.44 -14.24 10.79
CA ALA A 65 -9.45 -13.47 11.52
C ALA A 65 -10.04 -12.07 11.85
N THR A 66 -9.39 -11.32 12.72
CA THR A 66 -9.81 -9.94 12.99
C THR A 66 -9.50 -9.07 11.78
N CYS A 67 -10.52 -8.42 11.22
CA CYS A 67 -10.36 -7.41 10.18
C CYS A 67 -10.18 -6.04 10.85
N PHE A 68 -8.93 -5.60 11.03
CA PHE A 68 -8.59 -4.26 11.49
C PHE A 68 -8.90 -3.21 10.41
N PRO A 69 -8.96 -1.92 10.75
CA PRO A 69 -8.99 -0.86 9.74
C PRO A 69 -7.80 -0.95 8.78
N THR A 70 -7.98 -0.53 7.54
CA THR A 70 -6.90 -0.57 6.52
C THR A 70 -5.75 0.39 6.85
N ALA A 71 -4.59 0.23 6.22
CA ALA A 71 -3.43 1.10 6.45
C ALA A 71 -3.75 2.58 6.21
N ALA A 72 -4.52 2.91 5.14
CA ALA A 72 -4.98 4.27 4.88
C ALA A 72 -5.82 4.86 6.02
N THR A 73 -6.60 4.02 6.71
CA THR A 73 -7.38 4.41 7.89
C THR A 73 -6.46 4.63 9.09
N ILE A 74 -5.65 3.62 9.43
CA ILE A 74 -4.79 3.65 10.62
C ILE A 74 -3.77 4.80 10.57
N ALA A 75 -3.28 5.15 9.39
CA ALA A 75 -2.36 6.28 9.22
C ALA A 75 -2.94 7.59 9.77
N ASN A 76 -4.26 7.77 9.68
CA ASN A 76 -4.92 8.97 10.21
C ASN A 76 -4.92 9.02 11.75
N SER A 77 -4.59 7.94 12.44
CA SER A 77 -4.38 7.99 13.90
C SER A 77 -3.13 8.76 14.30
N TRP A 78 -2.10 8.80 13.44
CA TRP A 78 -0.77 9.35 13.74
C TRP A 78 -0.20 8.78 15.05
N ASP A 79 -0.55 7.55 15.40
CA ASP A 79 -0.17 6.91 16.65
C ASP A 79 0.64 5.64 16.41
N VAL A 80 1.95 5.75 16.59
CA VAL A 80 2.88 4.62 16.46
C VAL A 80 2.67 3.54 17.56
N ASN A 81 2.10 3.92 18.73
CA ASN A 81 1.80 2.94 19.77
C ASN A 81 0.59 2.09 19.38
N LEU A 82 -0.47 2.73 18.85
CA LEU A 82 -1.62 2.02 18.28
C LEU A 82 -1.18 1.11 17.13
N GLY A 83 -0.31 1.60 16.24
CA GLY A 83 0.28 0.80 15.17
C GLY A 83 1.00 -0.46 15.71
N LYS A 84 1.75 -0.32 16.81
CA LYS A 84 2.41 -1.46 17.45
C LYS A 84 1.42 -2.44 18.09
N GLU A 85 0.38 -1.94 18.79
CA GLU A 85 -0.68 -2.78 19.39
C GLU A 85 -1.39 -3.64 18.31
N ILE A 86 -1.70 -3.04 17.15
CA ILE A 86 -2.31 -3.77 16.02
C ILE A 86 -1.32 -4.79 15.45
N GLY A 87 -0.04 -4.42 15.30
CA GLY A 87 1.01 -5.34 14.86
C GLY A 87 1.14 -6.54 15.80
N GLU A 88 1.09 -6.34 17.12
CA GLU A 88 1.12 -7.42 18.11
C GLU A 88 -0.09 -8.35 17.97
N ALA A 89 -1.30 -7.79 17.74
CA ALA A 89 -2.50 -8.59 17.52
C ALA A 89 -2.41 -9.41 16.22
N LEU A 90 -1.97 -8.79 15.11
CA LEU A 90 -1.75 -9.47 13.83
C LEU A 90 -0.73 -10.61 13.95
N GLY A 91 0.42 -10.35 14.59
CA GLY A 91 1.44 -11.36 14.82
C GLY A 91 0.95 -12.52 15.68
N LYS A 92 0.14 -12.23 16.70
CA LYS A 92 -0.48 -13.26 17.56
C LYS A 92 -1.47 -14.14 16.79
N GLU A 93 -2.35 -13.54 15.99
CA GLU A 93 -3.27 -14.30 15.13
C GLU A 93 -2.53 -15.13 14.08
N ALA A 94 -1.49 -14.56 13.44
CA ALA A 94 -0.64 -15.26 12.50
C ALA A 94 0.01 -16.51 13.12
N ALA A 95 0.59 -16.35 14.33
CA ALA A 95 1.20 -17.46 15.06
C ALA A 95 0.18 -18.56 15.40
N VAL A 96 -1.03 -18.19 15.86
CA VAL A 96 -2.12 -19.15 16.17
C VAL A 96 -2.59 -19.87 14.91
N LEU A 97 -2.69 -19.16 13.80
CA LEU A 97 -3.10 -19.70 12.51
C LEU A 97 -1.96 -20.41 11.76
N ASP A 98 -0.81 -20.56 12.36
CA ASP A 98 0.35 -21.23 11.74
C ASP A 98 0.84 -20.53 10.46
N VAL A 99 1.03 -19.23 10.56
CA VAL A 99 1.61 -18.36 9.53
C VAL A 99 2.94 -17.83 10.07
N GLN A 100 4.03 -18.07 9.35
CA GLN A 100 5.38 -17.69 9.78
C GLN A 100 5.84 -16.36 9.17
N VAL A 101 5.35 -16.02 7.97
CA VAL A 101 5.65 -14.75 7.29
C VAL A 101 4.33 -14.07 6.93
N LEU A 102 4.09 -12.91 7.50
CA LEU A 102 2.92 -12.08 7.21
C LEU A 102 3.29 -11.03 6.16
N LEU A 103 2.62 -11.08 4.99
CA LEU A 103 2.89 -10.22 3.83
C LEU A 103 2.24 -8.84 4.03
N GLY A 104 2.90 -8.02 4.80
CA GLY A 104 2.51 -6.66 5.16
C GLY A 104 3.47 -6.05 6.19
N PRO A 105 3.31 -4.75 6.47
CA PRO A 105 2.33 -3.79 5.92
C PRO A 105 2.64 -3.33 4.48
N GLY A 106 1.61 -2.82 3.79
CA GLY A 106 1.77 -2.08 2.54
C GLY A 106 2.19 -0.63 2.82
N LEU A 107 3.25 -0.13 2.16
CA LEU A 107 3.74 1.22 2.42
C LEU A 107 4.21 2.00 1.18
N ASN A 108 3.75 1.64 -0.01
CA ASN A 108 3.97 2.48 -1.19
C ASN A 108 3.32 3.87 -0.98
N ILE A 109 3.90 4.86 -1.63
CA ILE A 109 3.42 6.24 -1.53
C ILE A 109 2.13 6.44 -2.32
N LYS A 110 1.16 7.15 -1.74
CA LYS A 110 -0.07 7.58 -2.42
C LYS A 110 0.27 8.73 -3.39
N ARG A 111 0.80 8.36 -4.56
CA ARG A 111 1.25 9.29 -5.59
C ARG A 111 0.08 10.01 -6.27
N SER A 112 -0.99 9.29 -6.52
CA SER A 112 -2.19 9.80 -7.17
C SER A 112 -3.44 9.29 -6.47
N PRO A 113 -4.50 10.11 -6.35
CA PRO A 113 -5.80 9.68 -5.84
C PRO A 113 -6.42 8.51 -6.62
N PHE A 114 -5.98 8.28 -7.84
CA PHE A 114 -6.55 7.26 -8.72
C PHE A 114 -5.97 5.85 -8.50
N CYS A 115 -4.86 5.69 -7.78
CA CYS A 115 -4.31 4.36 -7.55
C CYS A 115 -5.30 3.49 -6.76
N GLY A 116 -5.70 2.36 -7.34
CA GLY A 116 -6.73 1.49 -6.77
C GLY A 116 -6.37 0.86 -5.44
N ARG A 117 -5.08 0.74 -5.11
CA ARG A 117 -4.57 0.19 -3.85
C ARG A 117 -4.24 1.24 -2.79
N ASN A 118 -4.62 2.50 -2.97
CA ASN A 118 -4.38 3.54 -1.96
C ASN A 118 -4.95 3.19 -0.57
N PHE A 119 -6.03 2.43 -0.49
CA PHE A 119 -6.60 1.95 0.77
C PHE A 119 -5.63 1.08 1.59
N GLU A 120 -4.69 0.41 0.93
CA GLU A 120 -3.71 -0.51 1.52
C GLU A 120 -2.42 0.19 1.98
N TYR A 121 -2.22 1.45 1.59
CA TYR A 121 -1.01 2.23 1.83
C TYR A 121 -1.26 3.34 2.85
N PHE A 122 -0.27 3.61 3.72
CA PHE A 122 -0.43 4.55 4.83
C PHE A 122 -0.68 5.99 4.35
N SER A 123 0.26 6.60 3.61
CA SER A 123 0.28 8.05 3.40
C SER A 123 0.88 8.47 2.06
N GLU A 124 0.68 9.73 1.69
CA GLU A 124 1.45 10.44 0.66
C GLU A 124 2.82 10.90 1.19
N ASP A 125 3.01 10.88 2.52
CA ASP A 125 4.24 11.27 3.18
C ASP A 125 5.10 10.07 3.56
N PRO A 126 6.38 9.99 3.12
CA PRO A 126 7.26 8.85 3.39
C PRO A 126 7.68 8.73 4.86
N TYR A 127 7.77 9.85 5.60
CA TYR A 127 8.13 9.81 7.01
C TYR A 127 7.00 9.20 7.86
N LEU A 128 5.76 9.70 7.68
CA LEU A 128 4.59 9.14 8.35
C LEU A 128 4.40 7.66 7.99
N SER A 129 4.46 7.32 6.68
CA SER A 129 4.36 5.93 6.22
C SER A 129 5.40 5.02 6.87
N GLY A 130 6.66 5.47 6.91
CA GLY A 130 7.77 4.71 7.48
C GLY A 130 7.64 4.49 8.98
N LYS A 131 7.28 5.53 9.76
CA LYS A 131 7.12 5.43 11.22
C LYS A 131 5.94 4.52 11.60
N MET A 132 4.82 4.61 10.87
CA MET A 132 3.68 3.70 11.07
C MET A 132 4.07 2.26 10.70
N ALA A 133 4.71 2.04 9.55
CA ALA A 133 5.17 0.71 9.14
C ALA A 133 6.17 0.09 10.14
N ALA A 134 7.16 0.88 10.59
CA ALA A 134 8.13 0.41 11.58
C ALA A 134 7.46 -0.04 12.89
N SER A 135 6.42 0.66 13.34
CA SER A 135 5.68 0.28 14.54
C SER A 135 4.91 -1.04 14.36
N TYR A 136 4.24 -1.23 13.22
CA TYR A 136 3.58 -2.49 12.83
C TYR A 136 4.57 -3.66 12.79
N ILE A 137 5.71 -3.46 12.13
CA ILE A 137 6.76 -4.49 11.98
C ILE A 137 7.25 -4.95 13.36
N ARG A 138 7.59 -3.99 14.25
CA ARG A 138 7.98 -4.33 15.62
C ARG A 138 6.91 -5.12 16.37
N GLY A 139 5.63 -4.73 16.21
CA GLY A 139 4.50 -5.44 16.82
C GLY A 139 4.40 -6.88 16.31
N ILE A 140 4.34 -7.08 14.97
CA ILE A 140 4.24 -8.41 14.35
C ILE A 140 5.42 -9.30 14.76
N GLN A 141 6.64 -8.78 14.61
CA GLN A 141 7.86 -9.56 14.89
C GLN A 141 8.07 -9.86 16.37
N SER A 142 7.48 -9.07 17.29
CA SER A 142 7.49 -9.39 18.72
C SER A 142 6.76 -10.70 19.07
N GLN A 143 5.90 -11.17 18.18
CA GLN A 143 5.18 -12.44 18.30
C GLN A 143 5.91 -13.59 17.58
N GLY A 144 7.11 -13.30 17.06
CA GLY A 144 7.98 -14.23 16.38
C GLY A 144 7.61 -14.52 14.92
N VAL A 145 6.66 -13.86 14.34
CA VAL A 145 6.28 -13.91 12.92
C VAL A 145 7.08 -12.86 12.17
N TYR A 146 7.60 -13.17 10.98
CA TYR A 146 8.24 -12.17 10.14
C TYR A 146 7.19 -11.26 9.50
N ALA A 147 7.38 -9.95 9.63
CA ALA A 147 6.67 -8.96 8.83
C ALA A 147 7.40 -8.75 7.50
N CYS A 148 6.63 -8.65 6.41
CA CYS A 148 7.14 -8.48 5.06
C CYS A 148 6.57 -7.20 4.43
N PRO A 149 7.15 -6.01 4.72
CA PRO A 149 6.70 -4.76 4.11
C PRO A 149 6.76 -4.82 2.59
N LYS A 150 5.77 -4.17 1.95
CA LYS A 150 5.53 -4.29 0.51
C LYS A 150 4.98 -3.00 -0.10
N HIS A 151 5.19 -2.75 -1.39
CA HIS A 151 5.94 -3.50 -2.42
C HIS A 151 7.21 -2.71 -2.77
N PHE A 152 8.38 -3.28 -2.60
CA PHE A 152 9.68 -2.64 -2.78
C PHE A 152 10.13 -2.74 -4.24
N ALA A 153 10.06 -1.67 -5.07
CA ALA A 153 9.58 -0.34 -4.73
C ALA A 153 8.85 0.29 -5.93
N VAL A 154 8.27 1.49 -5.70
CA VAL A 154 7.66 2.34 -6.74
C VAL A 154 6.45 1.69 -7.42
N ASN A 155 5.66 0.90 -6.69
CA ASN A 155 4.41 0.32 -7.18
C ASN A 155 3.22 1.23 -6.83
N SER A 156 3.06 2.34 -7.55
CA SER A 156 2.02 3.35 -7.28
C SER A 156 0.95 3.44 -8.37
N GLN A 157 0.86 2.41 -9.25
CA GLN A 157 -0.13 2.27 -10.32
C GLN A 157 -0.53 0.81 -10.47
N GLU A 158 -1.84 0.53 -10.66
CA GLU A 158 -2.35 -0.82 -10.85
C GLU A 158 -2.41 -1.24 -12.34
N LEU A 159 -2.68 -0.30 -13.23
CA LEU A 159 -2.74 -0.57 -14.67
C LEU A 159 -1.41 -1.12 -15.17
N ARG A 160 -1.42 -2.39 -15.66
CA ARG A 160 -0.24 -3.12 -16.16
C ARG A 160 0.95 -3.14 -15.19
N ARG A 161 0.71 -3.14 -13.88
CA ARG A 161 1.73 -3.06 -12.83
C ARG A 161 2.89 -4.06 -13.00
N MET A 162 2.62 -5.25 -13.59
CA MET A 162 3.64 -6.28 -13.83
C MET A 162 4.45 -6.07 -15.12
N ALA A 163 4.12 -5.08 -15.95
CA ALA A 163 4.76 -4.83 -17.25
C ALA A 163 5.20 -3.38 -17.45
N MET A 164 4.81 -2.47 -16.55
CA MET A 164 5.17 -1.07 -16.65
C MET A 164 6.58 -0.78 -16.14
N ASN A 165 7.20 0.27 -16.67
CA ASN A 165 8.46 0.83 -16.24
C ASN A 165 8.22 2.17 -15.52
N ALA A 166 8.50 2.22 -14.21
CA ALA A 166 8.52 3.47 -13.47
C ALA A 166 9.82 4.23 -13.79
N VAL A 167 9.69 5.38 -14.47
CA VAL A 167 10.81 6.25 -14.84
C VAL A 167 10.84 7.43 -13.89
N LEU A 168 11.87 7.52 -13.06
CA LEU A 168 12.01 8.57 -12.05
C LEU A 168 13.48 8.89 -11.78
N ASP A 169 13.71 10.11 -11.29
CA ASP A 169 15.03 10.54 -10.86
C ASP A 169 15.45 9.90 -9.53
N GLU A 170 16.76 9.80 -9.30
CA GLU A 170 17.32 9.15 -8.12
C GLU A 170 16.92 9.87 -6.83
N ARG A 171 16.72 11.20 -6.86
CA ARG A 171 16.32 11.97 -5.70
C ARG A 171 14.90 11.64 -5.27
N ALA A 172 13.93 11.60 -6.20
CA ALA A 172 12.58 11.15 -5.93
C ALA A 172 12.58 9.70 -5.42
N LEU A 173 13.36 8.82 -6.04
CA LEU A 173 13.51 7.43 -5.61
C LEU A 173 13.91 7.37 -4.14
N ARG A 174 14.97 8.08 -3.72
CA ARG A 174 15.52 8.06 -2.35
C ARG A 174 14.64 8.78 -1.33
N GLU A 175 14.24 10.02 -1.64
CA GLU A 175 13.56 10.89 -0.67
C GLU A 175 12.09 10.53 -0.47
N ILE A 176 11.40 10.05 -1.54
CA ILE A 176 9.96 9.79 -1.51
C ILE A 176 9.66 8.29 -1.46
N TYR A 177 10.15 7.52 -2.44
CA TYR A 177 9.70 6.14 -2.63
C TYR A 177 10.43 5.12 -1.76
N LEU A 178 11.66 5.40 -1.31
CA LEU A 178 12.46 4.50 -0.50
C LEU A 178 12.55 4.88 0.99
N THR A 179 12.37 6.14 1.37
CA THR A 179 12.52 6.58 2.77
C THR A 179 11.59 5.81 3.74
N GLY A 180 10.34 5.52 3.34
CA GLY A 180 9.45 4.70 4.17
C GLY A 180 9.98 3.28 4.40
N PHE A 181 10.57 2.67 3.36
CA PHE A 181 11.21 1.34 3.46
C PHE A 181 12.51 1.39 4.27
N GLU A 182 13.31 2.44 4.12
CA GLU A 182 14.51 2.65 4.96
C GLU A 182 14.13 2.63 6.45
N ILE A 183 13.09 3.39 6.83
CA ILE A 183 12.57 3.43 8.21
C ILE A 183 12.05 2.05 8.63
N ALA A 184 11.31 1.35 7.77
CA ALA A 184 10.80 0.01 8.03
C ALA A 184 11.94 -1.01 8.30
N VAL A 185 13.05 -0.91 7.57
CA VAL A 185 14.23 -1.77 7.75
C VAL A 185 15.03 -1.34 8.99
N LYS A 186 15.48 -0.09 9.04
CA LYS A 186 16.42 0.38 10.08
C LYS A 186 15.77 0.54 11.45
N GLU A 187 14.55 1.07 11.51
CA GLU A 187 13.84 1.33 12.78
C GLU A 187 12.82 0.23 13.10
N GLY A 188 12.17 -0.33 12.08
CA GLY A 188 11.24 -1.46 12.25
C GLY A 188 11.94 -2.79 12.44
N GLY A 189 13.17 -2.94 11.95
CA GLY A 189 13.92 -4.18 12.00
C GLY A 189 13.31 -5.29 11.13
N ALA A 190 12.73 -4.93 9.96
CA ALA A 190 12.10 -5.89 9.06
C ALA A 190 13.05 -7.04 8.70
N LYS A 191 12.56 -8.28 8.74
CA LYS A 191 13.32 -9.52 8.42
C LYS A 191 12.89 -10.17 7.11
N ALA A 192 11.86 -9.66 6.49
CA ALA A 192 11.45 -9.98 5.12
C ALA A 192 11.07 -8.69 4.41
N ILE A 193 11.16 -8.66 3.09
CA ILE A 193 10.66 -7.57 2.25
C ILE A 193 10.14 -8.15 0.93
N MET A 194 9.03 -7.62 0.40
CA MET A 194 8.49 -8.08 -0.87
C MET A 194 8.88 -7.12 -1.99
N SER A 195 9.58 -7.64 -3.03
CA SER A 195 9.88 -6.87 -4.23
C SER A 195 8.61 -6.60 -5.05
N SER A 196 8.54 -5.43 -5.69
CA SER A 196 7.38 -5.05 -6.50
C SER A 196 7.40 -5.68 -7.90
N TYR A 197 6.24 -5.66 -8.57
CA TYR A 197 6.07 -6.20 -9.92
C TYR A 197 6.76 -5.41 -11.03
N ASN A 198 6.82 -4.09 -10.87
CA ASN A 198 7.18 -3.15 -11.93
C ASN A 198 8.71 -3.10 -12.18
N GLN A 199 9.06 -2.54 -13.33
CA GLN A 199 10.42 -2.07 -13.55
C GLN A 199 10.62 -0.72 -12.85
N VAL A 200 11.86 -0.47 -12.43
CA VAL A 200 12.34 0.82 -11.95
C VAL A 200 13.51 1.20 -12.84
N ASN A 201 13.34 2.28 -13.61
CA ASN A 201 14.33 2.74 -14.59
C ASN A 201 14.84 1.63 -15.53
N GLY A 202 13.89 0.82 -16.05
CA GLY A 202 14.15 -0.21 -17.06
C GLY A 202 14.50 -1.59 -16.52
N ILE A 203 14.72 -1.77 -15.22
CA ILE A 203 15.06 -3.06 -14.59
C ILE A 203 13.94 -3.48 -13.63
N TYR A 204 13.46 -4.72 -13.75
CA TYR A 204 12.46 -5.26 -12.81
C TYR A 204 12.97 -5.17 -11.38
N ALA A 205 12.13 -4.72 -10.45
CA ALA A 205 12.52 -4.49 -9.06
C ALA A 205 13.19 -5.72 -8.42
N ASN A 206 12.70 -6.93 -8.74
CA ASN A 206 13.27 -8.18 -8.25
C ASN A 206 14.65 -8.55 -8.84
N GLU A 207 15.08 -7.91 -9.91
CA GLU A 207 16.34 -8.14 -10.62
C GLU A 207 17.30 -6.95 -10.49
N ASN A 208 16.88 -5.92 -9.77
CA ASN A 208 17.56 -4.64 -9.72
C ASN A 208 18.63 -4.65 -8.62
N GLN A 209 19.90 -4.85 -9.02
CA GLN A 209 21.04 -4.85 -8.11
C GLN A 209 21.19 -3.53 -7.35
N HIS A 210 20.91 -2.38 -8.00
CA HIS A 210 20.93 -1.09 -7.32
C HIS A 210 19.96 -1.05 -6.14
N LEU A 211 18.70 -1.54 -6.33
CA LEU A 211 17.71 -1.58 -5.26
C LEU A 211 18.05 -2.63 -4.18
N LEU A 212 18.33 -3.88 -4.60
CA LEU A 212 18.39 -5.00 -3.67
C LEU A 212 19.77 -5.18 -3.02
N LEU A 213 20.86 -4.99 -3.77
CA LEU A 213 22.21 -5.14 -3.22
C LEU A 213 22.77 -3.82 -2.70
N ASP A 214 22.78 -2.77 -3.53
CA ASP A 214 23.50 -1.56 -3.15
C ASP A 214 22.73 -0.79 -2.08
N ILE A 215 21.43 -0.57 -2.25
CA ILE A 215 20.62 0.19 -1.30
C ILE A 215 20.17 -0.68 -0.13
N LEU A 216 19.38 -1.75 -0.41
CA LEU A 216 18.74 -2.52 0.66
C LEU A 216 19.77 -3.24 1.54
N ARG A 217 20.70 -4.01 0.95
CA ARG A 217 21.63 -4.82 1.72
C ARG A 217 22.86 -4.05 2.19
N LYS A 218 23.59 -3.35 1.28
CA LYS A 218 24.86 -2.70 1.63
C LYS A 218 24.64 -1.40 2.41
N GLU A 219 23.78 -0.50 1.92
CA GLU A 219 23.57 0.80 2.55
C GLU A 219 22.72 0.72 3.82
N TRP A 220 21.60 -0.05 3.79
CA TRP A 220 20.70 -0.15 4.94
C TRP A 220 21.04 -1.30 5.90
N GLY A 221 21.89 -2.23 5.49
CA GLY A 221 22.30 -3.36 6.31
C GLY A 221 21.21 -4.42 6.49
N PHE A 222 20.30 -4.57 5.51
CA PHE A 222 19.27 -5.58 5.57
C PHE A 222 19.84 -6.99 5.49
N ASP A 223 19.59 -7.80 6.51
CA ASP A 223 20.07 -9.17 6.68
C ASP A 223 18.95 -10.22 6.56
N GLY A 224 17.78 -9.83 6.06
CA GLY A 224 16.63 -10.70 5.91
C GLY A 224 16.45 -11.25 4.50
N ILE A 225 15.24 -11.79 4.23
CA ILE A 225 14.86 -12.38 2.94
C ILE A 225 14.11 -11.41 2.06
N VAL A 226 14.40 -11.45 0.76
CA VAL A 226 13.62 -10.77 -0.28
C VAL A 226 12.71 -11.79 -0.93
N ILE A 227 11.40 -11.56 -0.85
CA ILE A 227 10.35 -12.41 -1.44
C ILE A 227 9.80 -11.68 -2.66
N THR A 228 9.59 -12.38 -3.79
CA THR A 228 8.91 -11.77 -4.93
C THR A 228 7.43 -11.54 -4.60
N ASP A 229 6.83 -10.50 -5.15
CA ASP A 229 5.38 -10.50 -5.28
C ASP A 229 4.94 -11.69 -6.18
N TRP A 230 3.68 -12.13 -6.05
CA TRP A 230 3.21 -13.40 -6.63
C TRP A 230 3.26 -13.42 -8.15
N GLY A 231 4.21 -14.22 -8.72
CA GLY A 231 4.49 -14.25 -10.15
C GLY A 231 5.32 -13.05 -10.65
N GLY A 232 5.89 -12.25 -9.75
CA GLY A 232 6.70 -11.07 -10.05
C GLY A 232 8.12 -11.37 -10.52
N SER A 233 8.58 -12.62 -10.41
CA SER A 233 9.89 -13.01 -10.96
C SER A 233 9.83 -13.04 -12.49
N ASN A 234 10.64 -12.20 -13.15
CA ASN A 234 10.81 -12.24 -14.59
C ASN A 234 11.94 -13.20 -14.99
N ASP A 235 13.12 -12.96 -14.46
CA ASP A 235 14.32 -13.79 -14.64
C ASP A 235 14.84 -14.19 -13.25
N HIS A 236 14.68 -15.46 -12.89
CA HIS A 236 15.03 -15.94 -11.56
C HIS A 236 16.55 -15.94 -11.33
N VAL A 237 17.35 -16.17 -12.38
CA VAL A 237 18.82 -16.12 -12.30
C VAL A 237 19.29 -14.71 -11.96
N LYS A 238 18.76 -13.70 -12.67
CA LYS A 238 19.07 -12.29 -12.37
C LYS A 238 18.55 -11.89 -10.99
N GLY A 239 17.39 -12.42 -10.58
CA GLY A 239 16.86 -12.21 -9.23
C GLY A 239 17.82 -12.71 -8.16
N VAL A 240 18.28 -13.96 -8.23
CA VAL A 240 19.27 -14.52 -7.29
C VAL A 240 20.56 -13.71 -7.31
N LYS A 241 21.06 -13.35 -8.49
CA LYS A 241 22.24 -12.50 -8.65
C LYS A 241 22.09 -11.11 -8.03
N ALA A 242 20.87 -10.59 -7.98
CA ALA A 242 20.53 -9.32 -7.32
C ALA A 242 20.26 -9.48 -5.82
N GLY A 243 20.32 -10.69 -5.25
CA GLY A 243 20.07 -10.95 -3.83
C GLY A 243 18.61 -11.18 -3.48
N SER A 244 17.73 -11.47 -4.47
CA SER A 244 16.37 -11.97 -4.24
C SER A 244 16.40 -13.40 -3.73
N THR A 245 15.73 -13.65 -2.61
CA THR A 245 15.91 -14.90 -1.85
C THR A 245 14.87 -15.96 -2.16
N LEU A 246 13.59 -15.55 -2.39
CA LEU A 246 12.47 -16.50 -2.54
C LEU A 246 11.52 -16.09 -3.66
N GLU A 247 11.44 -16.91 -4.71
CA GLU A 247 10.47 -16.76 -5.78
C GLU A 247 9.12 -17.39 -5.40
N MET A 248 8.03 -16.58 -5.42
CA MET A 248 6.67 -17.02 -5.11
C MET A 248 5.68 -16.67 -6.25
N PRO A 249 4.58 -17.42 -6.40
CA PRO A 249 4.30 -18.76 -5.85
C PRO A 249 5.17 -19.83 -6.52
N ALA A 250 4.87 -21.12 -6.28
CA ALA A 250 5.62 -22.22 -6.91
C ALA A 250 5.66 -22.13 -8.44
N PRO A 251 6.81 -21.86 -9.09
CA PRO A 251 6.96 -21.86 -10.53
C PRO A 251 7.13 -23.29 -11.11
N GLY A 252 7.06 -24.33 -10.26
CA GLY A 252 7.48 -25.68 -10.55
C GLY A 252 8.99 -25.85 -10.42
N LEU A 253 9.61 -26.58 -11.35
CA LEU A 253 11.06 -26.82 -11.36
C LEU A 253 11.78 -26.12 -12.52
N ASP A 254 11.06 -25.29 -13.30
CA ASP A 254 11.64 -24.60 -14.44
C ASP A 254 12.70 -23.57 -13.99
N SER A 255 12.37 -22.74 -13.00
CA SER A 255 13.29 -21.76 -12.40
C SER A 255 14.52 -22.42 -11.77
N ALA A 256 14.33 -23.54 -11.09
CA ALA A 256 15.47 -24.30 -10.53
C ALA A 256 16.41 -24.84 -11.61
N ARG A 257 15.87 -25.30 -12.75
CA ARG A 257 16.72 -25.73 -13.90
C ARG A 257 17.47 -24.55 -14.52
N GLN A 258 16.88 -23.36 -14.56
CA GLN A 258 17.56 -22.15 -15.02
C GLN A 258 18.77 -21.83 -14.15
N ILE A 259 18.64 -21.94 -12.81
CA ILE A 259 19.78 -21.78 -11.89
C ILE A 259 20.89 -22.79 -12.18
N LEU A 260 20.55 -24.09 -12.38
CA LEU A 260 21.57 -25.10 -12.70
C LEU A 260 22.31 -24.75 -13.99
N SER A 261 21.60 -24.40 -15.05
CA SER A 261 22.21 -24.00 -16.31
C SER A 261 23.11 -22.76 -16.14
N ALA A 262 22.64 -21.75 -15.42
CA ALA A 262 23.40 -20.54 -15.16
C ALA A 262 24.71 -20.77 -14.39
N ILE A 263 24.72 -21.74 -13.46
CA ILE A 263 25.95 -22.18 -12.75
C ILE A 263 26.88 -22.91 -13.72
N GLU A 264 26.36 -23.83 -14.54
CA GLU A 264 27.13 -24.57 -15.54
C GLU A 264 27.75 -23.63 -16.59
N ASP A 265 27.02 -22.60 -16.99
CA ASP A 265 27.45 -21.61 -18.00
C ASP A 265 28.34 -20.48 -17.41
N GLY A 266 28.48 -20.43 -16.07
CA GLY A 266 29.25 -19.40 -15.37
C GLY A 266 28.57 -18.01 -15.32
N GLU A 267 27.26 -17.96 -15.57
CA GLU A 267 26.45 -16.74 -15.47
C GLU A 267 26.13 -16.40 -14.00
N LEU A 268 25.95 -17.43 -13.16
CA LEU A 268 25.73 -17.33 -11.72
C LEU A 268 26.87 -18.07 -11.00
N THR A 269 27.41 -17.49 -9.94
CA THR A 269 28.42 -18.15 -9.10
C THR A 269 27.80 -18.98 -7.98
N MET A 270 28.57 -19.96 -7.47
CA MET A 270 28.15 -20.72 -6.28
C MET A 270 28.02 -19.82 -5.05
N GLU A 271 28.83 -18.79 -4.90
CA GLU A 271 28.78 -17.84 -3.80
C GLU A 271 27.47 -17.03 -3.83
N GLU A 272 27.06 -16.48 -4.97
CA GLU A 272 25.80 -15.77 -5.13
C GLU A 272 24.58 -16.66 -4.83
N LEU A 273 24.64 -17.95 -5.21
CA LEU A 273 23.60 -18.92 -4.89
C LEU A 273 23.56 -19.23 -3.39
N ASP A 274 24.73 -19.52 -2.80
CA ASP A 274 24.85 -19.95 -1.42
C ASP A 274 24.53 -18.82 -0.43
N ASP A 275 24.78 -17.55 -0.77
CA ASP A 275 24.37 -16.40 0.03
C ASP A 275 22.82 -16.31 0.13
N CYS A 276 22.11 -16.47 -0.98
CA CYS A 276 20.64 -16.50 -0.96
C CYS A 276 20.08 -17.73 -0.20
N VAL A 277 20.76 -18.88 -0.31
CA VAL A 277 20.39 -20.10 0.44
C VAL A 277 20.61 -19.90 1.94
N ASP A 278 21.70 -19.25 2.35
CA ASP A 278 22.00 -18.96 3.76
C ASP A 278 20.95 -18.05 4.40
N ASP A 279 20.59 -16.97 3.69
CA ASP A 279 19.52 -16.04 4.11
C ASP A 279 18.18 -16.77 4.30
N LEU A 280 17.80 -17.63 3.35
CA LEU A 280 16.54 -18.37 3.45
C LEU A 280 16.58 -19.43 4.57
N LEU A 281 17.71 -20.11 4.77
CA LEU A 281 17.90 -21.05 5.88
C LEU A 281 17.77 -20.33 7.23
N ASP A 282 18.42 -19.17 7.38
CA ASP A 282 18.34 -18.36 8.61
C ASP A 282 16.88 -17.96 8.92
N ALA A 283 16.15 -17.49 7.92
CA ALA A 283 14.73 -17.16 8.06
C ALA A 283 13.90 -18.38 8.44
N VAL A 284 14.02 -19.48 7.68
CA VAL A 284 13.23 -20.71 7.89
C VAL A 284 13.48 -21.28 9.30
N PHE A 285 14.72 -21.38 9.76
CA PHE A 285 15.03 -21.89 11.09
C PHE A 285 14.54 -20.94 12.18
N THR A 286 14.73 -19.62 12.01
CA THR A 286 14.30 -18.62 13.00
C THR A 286 12.79 -18.69 13.21
N VAL A 287 11.99 -18.62 12.13
CA VAL A 287 10.51 -18.63 12.27
C VAL A 287 9.95 -19.99 12.66
N SER A 288 10.67 -21.10 12.39
CA SER A 288 10.24 -22.45 12.76
C SER A 288 10.32 -22.73 14.26
N GLU A 289 11.19 -22.02 14.99
CA GLU A 289 11.26 -22.13 16.46
C GLU A 289 9.94 -21.66 17.11
N ILE A 290 9.19 -20.79 16.47
CA ILE A 290 7.92 -20.25 16.94
C ILE A 290 6.83 -21.33 17.02
N HIS A 291 6.83 -22.30 16.09
CA HIS A 291 5.93 -23.45 16.18
C HIS A 291 6.02 -24.20 17.52
N LYS A 292 7.15 -24.11 18.21
CA LYS A 292 7.36 -24.74 19.52
C LYS A 292 6.63 -24.00 20.66
N ILE A 293 6.30 -22.73 20.47
CA ILE A 293 5.62 -21.87 21.48
C ILE A 293 4.09 -22.06 21.43
N LYS A 294 3.60 -22.95 20.63
CA LYS A 294 2.22 -23.17 20.21
C LYS A 294 1.18 -23.45 21.28
N LYS A 295 0.01 -22.95 20.99
CA LYS A 295 -1.39 -23.27 21.33
C LYS A 295 -2.11 -22.31 22.25
N ALA A 296 -1.82 -21.02 22.17
CA ALA A 296 -2.73 -20.05 22.73
C ALA A 296 -3.81 -19.71 21.67
N HIS A 297 -5.07 -19.72 22.06
CA HIS A 297 -6.10 -19.03 21.30
C HIS A 297 -5.85 -17.52 21.43
N PHE A 298 -6.11 -16.74 20.37
CA PHE A 298 -6.20 -15.30 20.54
C PHE A 298 -7.58 -14.94 21.11
N ASP A 299 -7.64 -13.84 21.84
CA ASP A 299 -8.89 -13.31 22.39
C ASP A 299 -9.61 -12.46 21.34
N GLU A 300 -10.58 -13.06 20.63
CA GLU A 300 -11.35 -12.40 19.59
C GLU A 300 -12.08 -11.15 20.10
N ALA A 301 -12.56 -11.16 21.36
CA ALA A 301 -13.25 -10.02 21.95
C ALA A 301 -12.29 -8.87 22.23
N ALA A 302 -11.07 -9.16 22.72
CA ALA A 302 -10.03 -8.15 22.91
C ALA A 302 -9.56 -7.56 21.57
N HIS A 303 -9.36 -8.39 20.53
CA HIS A 303 -8.98 -7.92 19.21
C HIS A 303 -10.10 -7.11 18.54
N HIS A 304 -11.34 -7.52 18.69
CA HIS A 304 -12.49 -6.74 18.23
C HIS A 304 -12.57 -5.35 18.90
N LYS A 305 -12.31 -5.29 20.23
CA LYS A 305 -12.23 -4.03 20.96
C LYS A 305 -11.05 -3.16 20.48
N LEU A 306 -9.91 -3.77 20.17
CA LEU A 306 -8.78 -3.06 19.58
C LEU A 306 -9.11 -2.52 18.18
N ALA A 307 -9.80 -3.30 17.34
CA ALA A 307 -10.28 -2.84 16.04
C ALA A 307 -11.23 -1.64 16.17
N LYS A 308 -12.13 -1.66 17.16
CA LYS A 308 -13.01 -0.52 17.48
C LYS A 308 -12.20 0.72 17.90
N LYS A 309 -11.24 0.56 18.82
CA LYS A 309 -10.34 1.63 19.26
C LYS A 309 -9.62 2.23 18.07
N ALA A 310 -9.04 1.38 17.23
CA ALA A 310 -8.29 1.80 16.06
C ALA A 310 -9.15 2.58 15.06
N ALA A 311 -10.38 2.13 14.79
CA ALA A 311 -11.32 2.84 13.93
C ALA A 311 -11.70 4.22 14.48
N ALA A 312 -11.99 4.30 15.80
CA ALA A 312 -12.40 5.55 16.45
C ALA A 312 -11.24 6.58 16.48
N GLU A 313 -10.02 6.15 16.81
CA GLU A 313 -8.85 7.04 16.85
C GLU A 313 -8.35 7.48 15.47
N SER A 314 -8.79 6.80 14.41
CA SER A 314 -8.38 7.06 13.03
C SER A 314 -9.43 7.82 12.22
N ALA A 315 -10.69 7.85 12.66
CA ALA A 315 -11.74 8.59 11.96
C ALA A 315 -11.48 10.09 12.04
N VAL A 316 -11.68 10.78 10.91
CA VAL A 316 -11.36 12.20 10.77
C VAL A 316 -12.65 13.03 10.70
N LEU A 317 -12.86 13.94 11.63
CA LEU A 317 -13.93 14.92 11.56
C LEU A 317 -13.50 16.05 10.63
N LEU A 318 -14.09 16.11 9.43
CA LEU A 318 -13.74 17.08 8.40
C LEU A 318 -14.53 18.40 8.49
N LYS A 319 -15.76 18.33 9.05
CA LYS A 319 -16.65 19.48 9.21
C LYS A 319 -17.56 19.28 10.41
N ASN A 320 -17.83 20.35 11.15
CA ASN A 320 -18.80 20.37 12.25
C ASN A 320 -19.42 21.79 12.40
N ALA A 321 -20.29 22.16 11.47
CA ALA A 321 -20.98 23.43 11.52
C ALA A 321 -22.05 23.43 12.64
N ASP A 322 -22.23 24.59 13.26
CA ASP A 322 -23.20 24.82 14.35
C ASP A 322 -23.02 23.86 15.54
N HIS A 323 -21.87 23.22 15.65
CA HIS A 323 -21.58 22.19 16.66
C HIS A 323 -22.68 21.11 16.73
N ILE A 324 -23.18 20.66 15.55
CA ILE A 324 -24.21 19.63 15.48
C ILE A 324 -23.74 18.30 16.09
N LEU A 325 -22.44 18.05 16.10
CA LEU A 325 -21.78 16.94 16.80
C LEU A 325 -21.03 17.46 18.03
N PRO A 326 -20.99 16.69 19.14
CA PRO A 326 -21.65 15.39 19.34
C PRO A 326 -23.18 15.53 19.47
N LEU A 327 -23.91 14.47 19.07
CA LEU A 327 -25.37 14.40 19.19
C LEU A 327 -25.80 14.39 20.67
N ASN A 328 -26.84 15.13 20.98
CA ASN A 328 -27.42 15.11 22.33
C ASN A 328 -28.10 13.77 22.62
N ALA A 329 -28.10 13.37 23.89
CA ALA A 329 -28.88 12.22 24.39
C ALA A 329 -30.34 12.35 24.02
N GLY A 330 -30.94 11.26 23.54
CA GLY A 330 -32.34 11.22 23.11
C GLY A 330 -32.61 11.91 21.75
N CYS A 331 -31.61 12.39 21.03
CA CYS A 331 -31.73 12.97 19.68
C CYS A 331 -32.46 12.00 18.75
N LYS A 332 -33.48 12.47 18.03
CA LYS A 332 -34.20 11.67 17.05
C LYS A 332 -33.52 11.66 15.72
N VAL A 333 -32.99 10.49 15.31
CA VAL A 333 -32.17 10.31 14.11
C VAL A 333 -32.83 9.41 13.06
N ALA A 334 -32.69 9.74 11.80
CA ALA A 334 -32.91 8.82 10.68
C ALA A 334 -31.59 8.35 10.10
N VAL A 335 -31.44 7.05 9.89
CA VAL A 335 -30.25 6.43 9.33
C VAL A 335 -30.51 6.15 7.84
N ILE A 336 -29.74 6.80 6.97
CA ILE A 336 -29.90 6.68 5.52
C ILE A 336 -28.58 6.25 4.89
N GLY A 337 -28.63 5.28 4.00
CA GLY A 337 -27.51 4.82 3.19
C GLY A 337 -27.28 3.32 3.23
N ASP A 338 -26.93 2.74 2.09
CA ASP A 338 -26.63 1.30 1.95
C ASP A 338 -25.52 0.85 2.90
N PHE A 339 -24.51 1.70 3.12
CA PHE A 339 -23.35 1.38 3.98
C PHE A 339 -23.69 1.32 5.47
N ALA A 340 -24.86 1.75 5.89
CA ALA A 340 -25.33 1.57 7.27
C ALA A 340 -25.76 0.12 7.57
N ALA A 341 -26.32 -0.57 6.56
CA ALA A 341 -26.75 -1.96 6.62
C ALA A 341 -25.65 -2.94 6.17
N GLU A 342 -24.91 -2.57 5.12
CA GLU A 342 -23.81 -3.35 4.56
C GLU A 342 -22.53 -2.48 4.51
N PRO A 343 -21.72 -2.45 5.57
CA PRO A 343 -20.62 -1.52 5.69
C PRO A 343 -19.52 -1.78 4.65
N ARG A 344 -18.92 -0.72 4.10
CA ARG A 344 -17.70 -0.75 3.32
C ARG A 344 -16.51 -0.67 4.28
N TYR A 345 -16.05 -1.81 4.80
CA TYR A 345 -15.11 -1.89 5.90
C TYR A 345 -13.66 -2.23 5.49
N GLN A 346 -13.44 -2.73 4.29
CA GLN A 346 -12.14 -3.09 3.72
C GLN A 346 -12.09 -2.87 2.21
N GLY A 347 -10.88 -2.91 1.61
CA GLY A 347 -10.67 -2.88 0.17
C GLY A 347 -10.95 -4.23 -0.51
N ALA A 348 -10.79 -4.28 -1.84
CA ALA A 348 -10.93 -5.50 -2.63
C ALA A 348 -9.58 -5.94 -3.21
N GLY A 349 -9.32 -7.25 -3.20
CA GLY A 349 -8.07 -7.84 -3.71
C GLY A 349 -7.44 -8.83 -2.75
N SER A 350 -6.14 -9.03 -2.87
CA SER A 350 -5.36 -9.99 -2.07
C SER A 350 -5.39 -9.73 -0.56
N SER A 351 -5.64 -8.49 -0.15
CA SER A 351 -5.72 -8.10 1.26
C SER A 351 -7.07 -8.40 1.95
N MET A 352 -8.06 -8.95 1.23
CA MET A 352 -9.38 -9.22 1.80
C MET A 352 -9.33 -10.23 2.94
N VAL A 353 -9.94 -9.87 4.07
CA VAL A 353 -10.02 -10.69 5.29
C VAL A 353 -11.44 -11.23 5.46
N LYS A 354 -11.59 -12.49 5.88
CA LYS A 354 -12.86 -13.02 6.37
C LYS A 354 -12.96 -12.65 7.86
N PRO A 355 -13.79 -11.67 8.24
CA PRO A 355 -13.82 -11.18 9.60
C PRO A 355 -14.45 -12.19 10.58
N THR A 356 -13.99 -12.17 11.83
CA THR A 356 -14.59 -12.96 12.92
C THR A 356 -15.99 -12.45 13.27
N LYS A 357 -16.23 -11.13 13.13
CA LYS A 357 -17.49 -10.46 13.38
C LYS A 357 -17.60 -9.21 12.50
N ILE A 358 -18.76 -8.87 12.00
CA ILE A 358 -19.05 -7.59 11.34
C ILE A 358 -20.12 -6.85 12.13
N GLU A 359 -19.86 -5.61 12.50
CA GLU A 359 -20.84 -4.68 13.03
C GLU A 359 -21.47 -3.87 11.90
N THR A 360 -22.77 -3.61 12.02
CA THR A 360 -23.49 -2.67 11.15
C THR A 360 -24.06 -1.54 12.00
N ILE A 361 -24.28 -0.37 11.41
CA ILE A 361 -24.95 0.75 12.11
C ILE A 361 -26.35 0.35 12.53
N GLU A 362 -27.07 -0.34 11.65
CA GLU A 362 -28.43 -0.81 11.91
C GLU A 362 -28.53 -1.63 13.20
N ASN A 363 -27.56 -2.53 13.44
CA ASN A 363 -27.55 -3.38 14.62
C ASN A 363 -26.96 -2.66 15.85
N SER A 364 -25.92 -1.86 15.68
CA SER A 364 -25.18 -1.26 16.80
C SER A 364 -25.86 -0.02 17.40
N ILE A 365 -26.65 0.73 16.62
CA ILE A 365 -27.21 2.02 17.04
C ILE A 365 -28.18 1.87 18.23
N THR A 366 -28.77 0.70 18.40
CA THR A 366 -29.72 0.41 19.51
C THR A 366 -29.06 0.42 20.90
N GLU A 367 -27.71 0.36 20.94
CA GLU A 367 -26.95 0.41 22.21
C GLU A 367 -26.63 1.86 22.64
N TYR A 368 -27.12 2.85 21.90
CA TYR A 368 -26.85 4.27 22.13
C TYR A 368 -28.14 5.01 22.52
N ASP A 369 -28.01 6.06 23.34
CA ASP A 369 -29.12 6.89 23.76
C ASP A 369 -29.57 7.83 22.64
N LEU A 370 -30.15 7.22 21.59
CA LEU A 370 -30.70 7.90 20.41
C LEU A 370 -32.10 7.37 20.12
N GLN A 371 -33.01 8.24 19.68
CA GLN A 371 -34.33 7.84 19.19
C GLN A 371 -34.23 7.55 17.69
N VAL A 372 -34.17 6.28 17.31
CA VAL A 372 -34.05 5.88 15.88
C VAL A 372 -35.43 5.93 15.21
N ALA A 373 -35.65 6.90 14.33
CA ALA A 373 -36.87 7.01 13.55
C ALA A 373 -37.03 5.86 12.55
N GLY A 374 -35.93 5.31 12.09
CA GLY A 374 -35.82 4.17 11.20
C GLY A 374 -34.52 4.14 10.42
N VAL A 375 -34.34 3.08 9.61
CA VAL A 375 -33.19 2.85 8.73
C VAL A 375 -33.68 2.65 7.30
N SER A 376 -33.06 3.32 6.31
CA SER A 376 -33.38 3.14 4.89
C SER A 376 -32.10 3.11 4.06
N ARG A 377 -32.00 2.18 3.10
CA ARG A 377 -30.82 2.12 2.18
C ARG A 377 -30.72 3.36 1.32
N GLY A 378 -31.84 3.91 0.84
CA GLY A 378 -31.93 5.16 0.10
C GLY A 378 -31.37 5.14 -1.34
N TYR A 379 -30.38 4.32 -1.63
CA TYR A 379 -29.73 4.20 -2.95
C TYR A 379 -29.19 2.78 -3.19
N ARG A 380 -28.91 2.46 -4.45
CA ARG A 380 -28.15 1.24 -4.82
C ARG A 380 -26.66 1.53 -4.87
N ARG A 381 -25.87 0.66 -4.24
CA ARG A 381 -24.39 0.73 -4.21
C ARG A 381 -23.79 0.74 -5.62
N THR A 382 -24.40 0.03 -6.56
CA THR A 382 -23.96 -0.09 -7.96
C THR A 382 -24.12 1.17 -8.79
N GLY A 383 -24.65 2.27 -8.21
CA GLY A 383 -24.79 3.57 -8.85
C GLY A 383 -26.10 3.77 -9.64
N GLU A 384 -26.93 2.72 -9.76
CA GLU A 384 -28.21 2.78 -10.47
C GLU A 384 -29.23 3.63 -9.68
N ALA A 385 -30.06 4.38 -10.39
CA ALA A 385 -31.17 5.09 -9.81
C ALA A 385 -32.26 4.12 -9.30
N ASP A 386 -32.81 4.38 -8.12
CA ASP A 386 -33.90 3.61 -7.53
C ASP A 386 -34.89 4.57 -6.81
N GLU A 387 -35.96 4.90 -7.50
CA GLU A 387 -36.96 5.84 -7.00
C GLU A 387 -37.77 5.32 -5.80
N VAL A 388 -37.85 3.99 -5.62
CA VAL A 388 -38.53 3.39 -4.47
C VAL A 388 -37.70 3.62 -3.21
N LEU A 389 -36.41 3.23 -3.25
CA LEU A 389 -35.47 3.45 -2.15
C LEU A 389 -35.36 4.94 -1.79
N LYS A 390 -35.27 5.80 -2.81
CA LYS A 390 -35.22 7.25 -2.62
C LYS A 390 -36.46 7.79 -1.91
N LYS A 391 -37.66 7.37 -2.31
CA LYS A 391 -38.91 7.79 -1.71
C LYS A 391 -39.07 7.30 -0.25
N GLU A 392 -38.65 6.06 0.03
CA GLU A 392 -38.63 5.51 1.38
C GLU A 392 -37.74 6.35 2.30
N ALA A 393 -36.53 6.67 1.83
CA ALA A 393 -35.57 7.51 2.55
C ALA A 393 -36.16 8.91 2.85
N LEU A 394 -36.75 9.59 1.85
CA LEU A 394 -37.29 10.93 2.02
C LEU A 394 -38.49 10.96 2.99
N ASN A 395 -39.34 9.92 2.99
CA ASN A 395 -40.43 9.80 3.97
C ASN A 395 -39.88 9.69 5.40
N LEU A 396 -38.78 8.95 5.58
CA LEU A 396 -38.16 8.78 6.89
C LEU A 396 -37.48 10.07 7.38
N VAL A 397 -36.74 10.75 6.46
CA VAL A 397 -36.04 12.01 6.73
C VAL A 397 -36.96 13.08 7.33
N SER A 398 -38.22 13.16 6.89
CA SER A 398 -39.18 14.15 7.37
C SER A 398 -39.61 13.95 8.85
N THR A 399 -39.26 12.82 9.45
CA THR A 399 -39.69 12.43 10.80
C THR A 399 -38.59 12.57 11.86
N ALA A 400 -37.36 12.95 11.46
CA ALA A 400 -36.22 12.98 12.36
C ALA A 400 -35.65 14.41 12.52
N ASP A 401 -34.95 14.66 13.63
CA ASP A 401 -34.27 15.93 13.90
C ASP A 401 -32.93 16.02 13.17
N VAL A 402 -32.19 14.88 13.08
CA VAL A 402 -30.89 14.78 12.43
C VAL A 402 -30.84 13.56 11.51
N ILE A 403 -30.21 13.72 10.36
CA ILE A 403 -30.02 12.68 9.35
C ILE A 403 -28.59 12.18 9.39
N LEU A 404 -28.41 10.89 9.71
CA LEU A 404 -27.13 10.20 9.61
C LEU A 404 -27.04 9.57 8.20
N TYR A 405 -26.28 10.21 7.30
CA TYR A 405 -26.17 9.81 5.92
C TYR A 405 -24.86 9.08 5.65
N PHE A 406 -24.95 7.75 5.40
CA PHE A 406 -23.82 6.85 5.13
C PHE A 406 -23.62 6.69 3.64
N PHE A 407 -22.45 7.05 3.12
CA PHE A 407 -22.16 7.06 1.69
C PHE A 407 -20.64 6.97 1.43
N GLY A 408 -20.24 6.80 0.17
CA GLY A 408 -18.83 6.72 -0.19
C GLY A 408 -18.56 5.95 -1.47
N LEU A 409 -17.35 5.38 -1.57
CA LEU A 409 -16.91 4.58 -2.69
C LEU A 409 -17.23 3.09 -2.48
N ASP A 410 -17.55 2.41 -3.55
CA ASP A 410 -17.78 0.97 -3.58
C ASP A 410 -16.50 0.17 -3.88
N GLU A 411 -16.63 -1.15 -3.94
CA GLU A 411 -15.54 -2.09 -4.22
C GLU A 411 -15.01 -2.00 -5.66
N LEU A 412 -15.80 -1.45 -6.61
CA LEU A 412 -15.35 -1.22 -7.99
C LEU A 412 -14.46 0.01 -8.11
N SER A 413 -14.69 0.98 -7.24
CA SER A 413 -13.94 2.23 -7.24
C SER A 413 -12.54 2.07 -6.64
N GLU A 414 -12.35 1.10 -5.74
CA GLU A 414 -11.09 0.90 -5.01
C GLU A 414 -10.79 -0.60 -4.87
N SER A 415 -9.96 -1.11 -5.78
CA SER A 415 -9.60 -2.52 -5.85
C SER A 415 -8.18 -2.70 -6.34
N GLU A 416 -7.55 -3.78 -5.90
CA GLU A 416 -6.35 -4.30 -6.55
C GLU A 416 -6.64 -4.63 -8.02
N GLY A 417 -5.70 -4.30 -8.91
CA GLY A 417 -5.78 -4.52 -10.36
C GLY A 417 -6.56 -3.46 -11.14
N LEU A 418 -7.10 -2.44 -10.46
CA LEU A 418 -7.84 -1.32 -11.08
C LEU A 418 -7.34 0.01 -10.56
N ASP A 419 -7.15 0.98 -11.48
CA ASP A 419 -7.02 2.38 -11.12
C ASP A 419 -8.36 3.10 -11.33
N ARG A 420 -8.65 4.08 -10.48
CA ARG A 420 -9.84 4.93 -10.61
C ARG A 420 -9.75 5.78 -11.87
N THR A 421 -10.91 6.15 -12.41
CA THR A 421 -11.04 7.05 -13.57
C THR A 421 -11.55 8.44 -13.20
N HIS A 422 -11.98 8.64 -11.98
CA HIS A 422 -12.45 9.91 -11.41
C HIS A 422 -12.41 9.88 -9.88
N MET A 423 -12.44 11.06 -9.25
CA MET A 423 -12.47 11.21 -7.78
C MET A 423 -13.90 11.38 -7.23
N ARG A 424 -14.93 11.19 -8.03
CA ARG A 424 -16.32 11.49 -7.64
C ARG A 424 -16.92 10.35 -6.82
N ILE A 425 -17.77 10.71 -5.88
CA ILE A 425 -18.75 9.81 -5.25
C ILE A 425 -19.83 9.43 -6.28
N PRO A 426 -20.40 8.22 -6.28
CA PRO A 426 -21.47 7.82 -7.19
C PRO A 426 -22.61 8.83 -7.22
N GLN A 427 -23.07 9.16 -8.43
CA GLN A 427 -24.00 10.27 -8.68
C GLN A 427 -25.36 10.10 -7.97
N ASN A 428 -25.88 8.85 -7.91
CA ASN A 428 -27.13 8.54 -7.22
C ASN A 428 -27.09 8.87 -5.73
N GLN A 429 -25.92 8.71 -5.07
CA GLN A 429 -25.73 9.09 -3.66
C GLN A 429 -25.79 10.62 -3.51
N ILE A 430 -25.20 11.36 -4.44
CA ILE A 430 -25.18 12.83 -4.39
C ILE A 430 -26.57 13.41 -4.68
N GLU A 431 -27.31 12.83 -5.61
CA GLU A 431 -28.71 13.21 -5.91
C GLU A 431 -29.65 12.94 -4.72
N LEU A 432 -29.45 11.83 -4.00
CA LEU A 432 -30.19 11.56 -2.77
C LEU A 432 -29.86 12.60 -1.70
N LEU A 433 -28.56 12.90 -1.48
CA LEU A 433 -28.12 13.93 -0.53
C LEU A 433 -28.76 15.31 -0.83
N GLN A 434 -28.81 15.71 -2.11
CA GLN A 434 -29.46 16.93 -2.52
C GLN A 434 -30.98 16.91 -2.25
N SER A 435 -31.64 15.76 -2.43
CA SER A 435 -33.05 15.58 -2.17
C SER A 435 -33.37 15.60 -0.66
N ILE A 436 -32.50 15.00 0.16
CA ILE A 436 -32.58 15.04 1.64
C ILE A 436 -32.50 16.50 2.12
N LEU A 437 -31.57 17.28 1.58
CA LEU A 437 -31.36 18.69 1.95
C LEU A 437 -32.63 19.55 1.77
N GLN A 438 -33.51 19.22 0.81
CA GLN A 438 -34.76 19.93 0.60
C GLN A 438 -35.80 19.64 1.69
N VAL A 439 -35.61 18.58 2.48
CA VAL A 439 -36.54 18.14 3.52
C VAL A 439 -35.98 18.46 4.91
N ASN A 440 -34.70 18.22 5.12
CA ASN A 440 -34.01 18.41 6.39
C ASN A 440 -32.54 18.85 6.16
N GLU A 441 -32.15 19.98 6.73
CA GLU A 441 -30.81 20.54 6.59
C GLU A 441 -29.78 19.98 7.62
N ASN A 442 -30.27 19.31 8.67
CA ASN A 442 -29.41 18.75 9.72
C ASN A 442 -28.81 17.40 9.28
N ILE A 443 -27.96 17.44 8.28
CA ILE A 443 -27.34 16.24 7.71
C ILE A 443 -25.93 16.08 8.26
N VAL A 444 -25.67 14.91 8.86
CA VAL A 444 -24.35 14.42 9.24
C VAL A 444 -23.95 13.36 8.24
N GLY A 445 -22.96 13.66 7.40
CA GLY A 445 -22.41 12.72 6.44
C GLY A 445 -21.34 11.83 7.06
N ILE A 446 -21.51 10.51 6.98
CA ILE A 446 -20.50 9.51 7.39
C ILE A 446 -19.98 8.87 6.11
N MET A 447 -18.72 9.18 5.76
CA MET A 447 -18.12 8.81 4.49
C MET A 447 -17.18 7.63 4.62
N SER A 448 -17.27 6.67 3.69
CA SER A 448 -16.36 5.52 3.55
C SER A 448 -15.66 5.57 2.19
N ALA A 449 -14.34 5.75 2.19
CA ALA A 449 -13.47 5.71 1.03
C ALA A 449 -12.04 5.42 1.49
N GLY A 450 -11.25 4.68 0.71
CA GLY A 450 -9.86 4.36 1.04
C GLY A 450 -8.84 5.39 0.56
N ALA A 451 -9.28 6.38 -0.22
CA ALA A 451 -8.46 7.48 -0.73
C ALA A 451 -9.30 8.74 -0.90
N SER A 452 -8.64 9.87 -1.21
CA SER A 452 -9.29 11.17 -1.38
C SER A 452 -10.34 11.18 -2.50
N VAL A 453 -11.40 11.97 -2.29
CA VAL A 453 -12.51 12.18 -3.22
C VAL A 453 -12.78 13.66 -3.41
N GLU A 454 -13.35 14.03 -4.56
CA GLU A 454 -13.89 15.37 -4.78
C GLU A 454 -15.14 15.61 -3.94
N MET A 455 -15.23 16.77 -3.29
CA MET A 455 -16.29 17.08 -2.32
C MET A 455 -17.09 18.36 -2.64
N PRO A 456 -17.55 18.59 -3.88
CA PRO A 456 -18.34 19.79 -4.21
C PRO A 456 -19.67 19.83 -3.43
N TRP A 457 -20.13 18.71 -2.92
CA TRP A 457 -21.34 18.49 -2.13
C TRP A 457 -21.16 18.77 -0.62
N GLN A 458 -19.93 19.01 -0.12
CA GLN A 458 -19.67 19.17 1.32
C GLN A 458 -20.53 20.24 2.00
N LYS A 459 -20.94 21.28 1.25
CA LYS A 459 -21.82 22.33 1.77
C LYS A 459 -23.21 21.83 2.18
N ASN A 460 -23.63 20.69 1.65
CA ASN A 460 -24.93 20.08 1.89
C ASN A 460 -25.00 19.31 3.22
N CYS A 461 -23.87 19.11 3.91
CA CYS A 461 -23.81 18.49 5.22
C CYS A 461 -23.41 19.52 6.28
N LYS A 462 -24.05 19.50 7.46
CA LYS A 462 -23.60 20.28 8.63
C LYS A 462 -22.35 19.68 9.26
N ALA A 463 -22.25 18.36 9.32
CA ALA A 463 -21.02 17.68 9.73
C ALA A 463 -20.63 16.60 8.73
N ILE A 464 -19.32 16.31 8.66
CA ILE A 464 -18.74 15.24 7.84
C ILE A 464 -17.73 14.49 8.69
N LEU A 465 -18.03 13.22 8.97
CA LEU A 465 -17.13 12.28 9.61
C LEU A 465 -16.61 11.29 8.57
N HIS A 466 -15.30 11.24 8.36
CA HIS A 466 -14.68 10.32 7.42
C HIS A 466 -14.11 9.10 8.15
N GLY A 467 -14.80 7.96 8.00
CA GLY A 467 -14.40 6.69 8.62
C GLY A 467 -13.37 5.90 7.84
N TYR A 468 -13.05 6.31 6.61
CA TYR A 468 -12.23 5.52 5.68
C TYR A 468 -12.78 4.08 5.54
N LEU A 469 -11.90 3.07 5.62
CA LEU A 469 -12.25 1.65 5.63
C LEU A 469 -11.96 1.09 7.02
N SER A 470 -12.95 1.19 7.89
CA SER A 470 -12.83 1.15 9.35
C SER A 470 -12.77 -0.25 9.97
N GLY A 471 -12.63 -1.32 9.17
CA GLY A 471 -12.55 -2.69 9.68
C GLY A 471 -13.86 -3.20 10.29
N GLN A 472 -13.77 -4.36 10.96
CA GLN A 472 -14.95 -5.10 11.44
C GLN A 472 -15.77 -4.43 12.54
N ALA A 473 -15.21 -3.46 13.26
CA ALA A 473 -15.82 -2.76 14.38
C ALA A 473 -16.10 -1.26 14.10
N GLY A 474 -16.15 -0.90 12.81
CA GLY A 474 -16.31 0.50 12.38
C GLY A 474 -17.64 1.12 12.79
N ALA A 475 -18.72 0.35 12.85
CA ALA A 475 -20.04 0.88 13.19
C ALA A 475 -20.09 1.46 14.60
N SER A 476 -19.72 0.67 15.61
CA SER A 476 -19.69 1.15 17.01
C SER A 476 -18.62 2.24 17.21
N ALA A 477 -17.51 2.23 16.47
CA ALA A 477 -16.52 3.29 16.51
C ALA A 477 -17.08 4.64 16.02
N MET A 478 -17.79 4.65 14.88
CA MET A 478 -18.44 5.87 14.37
C MET A 478 -19.52 6.37 15.33
N LEU A 479 -20.34 5.47 15.89
CA LEU A 479 -21.36 5.84 16.85
C LEU A 479 -20.79 6.43 18.16
N ASP A 480 -19.64 5.92 18.64
CA ASP A 480 -18.94 6.51 19.80
C ASP A 480 -18.52 7.96 19.53
N ILE A 481 -18.07 8.26 18.31
CA ILE A 481 -17.72 9.64 17.91
C ILE A 481 -18.99 10.48 17.78
N LEU A 482 -19.99 10.01 17.03
CA LEU A 482 -21.23 10.75 16.80
C LEU A 482 -21.95 11.14 18.10
N THR A 483 -21.86 10.33 19.16
CA THR A 483 -22.50 10.56 20.46
C THR A 483 -21.55 11.19 21.51
N GLY A 484 -20.31 11.51 21.14
CA GLY A 484 -19.34 12.10 22.04
C GLY A 484 -18.76 11.17 23.10
N LYS A 485 -18.99 9.87 23.03
CA LYS A 485 -18.29 8.88 23.88
C LYS A 485 -16.78 8.87 23.59
N THR A 486 -16.39 9.18 22.35
CA THR A 486 -15.02 9.37 21.91
C THR A 486 -14.89 10.72 21.21
N ASN A 487 -13.93 11.52 21.62
CA ASN A 487 -13.58 12.76 20.91
C ASN A 487 -12.74 12.41 19.66
N PRO A 488 -13.12 12.87 18.45
CA PRO A 488 -12.35 12.61 17.24
C PRO A 488 -10.94 13.17 17.34
N SER A 489 -9.95 12.37 16.99
CA SER A 489 -8.54 12.74 17.06
C SER A 489 -7.76 12.41 15.79
N GLY A 490 -8.40 11.83 14.79
CA GLY A 490 -7.81 11.51 13.51
C GLY A 490 -7.38 12.75 12.74
N ARG A 491 -6.28 12.64 12.00
CA ARG A 491 -5.72 13.67 11.11
C ARG A 491 -5.45 13.06 9.74
N LEU A 492 -5.82 13.74 8.66
CA LEU A 492 -5.63 13.23 7.31
C LEU A 492 -4.16 12.90 7.03
N ALA A 493 -3.90 11.68 6.58
CA ALA A 493 -2.58 11.23 6.15
C ALA A 493 -2.34 11.46 4.64
N GLU A 494 -3.24 12.14 3.99
CA GLU A 494 -3.19 12.55 2.58
C GLU A 494 -3.94 13.86 2.36
N THR A 495 -3.52 14.60 1.33
CA THR A 495 -4.20 15.83 0.90
C THR A 495 -5.47 15.50 0.12
N TYR A 496 -6.53 16.28 0.34
CA TYR A 496 -7.77 16.23 -0.45
C TYR A 496 -7.76 17.38 -1.46
N PRO A 497 -7.42 17.16 -2.72
CA PRO A 497 -7.50 18.19 -3.75
C PRO A 497 -8.97 18.55 -4.02
N ILE A 498 -9.22 19.76 -4.53
CA ILE A 498 -10.57 20.19 -4.89
C ILE A 498 -11.09 19.35 -6.07
N ARG A 499 -10.22 19.07 -7.05
CA ARG A 499 -10.50 18.28 -8.24
C ARG A 499 -9.23 17.56 -8.72
N TYR A 500 -9.40 16.54 -9.54
CA TYR A 500 -8.28 15.75 -10.06
C TYR A 500 -7.30 16.58 -10.90
N GLU A 501 -7.79 17.58 -11.65
CA GLU A 501 -6.98 18.46 -12.50
C GLU A 501 -5.94 19.26 -11.72
N ASP A 502 -6.12 19.38 -10.41
CA ASP A 502 -5.20 20.09 -9.52
C ASP A 502 -4.05 19.18 -9.00
N THR A 503 -4.02 17.88 -9.39
CA THR A 503 -3.01 16.93 -8.90
C THR A 503 -1.67 17.03 -9.65
N PRO A 504 -0.51 16.77 -9.00
CA PRO A 504 0.80 16.89 -9.66
C PRO A 504 0.99 15.89 -10.80
N ALA A 505 0.46 14.68 -10.68
CA ALA A 505 0.62 13.60 -11.66
C ALA A 505 -0.44 13.59 -12.78
N LEU A 506 -1.26 14.63 -12.92
CA LEU A 506 -2.43 14.72 -13.81
C LEU A 506 -2.22 14.15 -15.22
N ARG A 507 -1.09 14.43 -15.86
CA ARG A 507 -0.82 14.03 -17.26
C ARG A 507 -0.07 12.70 -17.37
N HIS A 508 0.43 12.19 -16.25
CA HIS A 508 1.36 11.05 -16.20
C HIS A 508 0.83 9.89 -15.34
N PHE A 509 -0.47 9.93 -14.97
CA PHE A 509 -1.14 8.87 -14.23
C PHE A 509 -2.57 8.62 -14.75
N PRO A 510 -2.99 7.34 -14.93
CA PRO A 510 -2.12 6.18 -15.09
C PRO A 510 -1.42 6.21 -16.45
N SER A 511 -0.21 5.67 -16.53
CA SER A 511 0.44 5.53 -17.82
C SER A 511 -0.27 4.50 -18.69
N THR A 512 -0.57 4.87 -19.93
CA THR A 512 -1.15 3.98 -20.95
C THR A 512 -0.09 3.34 -21.86
N GLU A 513 1.15 3.82 -21.78
CA GLU A 513 2.32 3.31 -22.49
C GLU A 513 3.18 2.45 -21.56
N ARG A 514 4.38 2.04 -22.01
CA ARG A 514 5.32 1.24 -21.19
C ARG A 514 5.86 2.00 -19.99
N ASN A 515 6.14 3.28 -20.17
CA ASN A 515 6.73 4.11 -19.13
C ASN A 515 5.66 4.83 -18.32
N ALA A 516 5.72 4.69 -17.00
CA ALA A 516 5.05 5.57 -16.07
C ALA A 516 6.08 6.62 -15.61
N GLU A 517 5.95 7.84 -16.11
CA GLU A 517 6.88 8.93 -15.86
C GLU A 517 6.52 9.67 -14.58
N TYR A 518 7.45 9.75 -13.65
CA TYR A 518 7.29 10.39 -12.34
C TYR A 518 7.86 11.82 -12.40
N ARG A 519 7.33 12.63 -13.32
CA ARG A 519 7.85 13.97 -13.63
C ARG A 519 7.72 14.95 -12.47
N GLU A 520 6.79 14.69 -11.56
CA GLU A 520 6.64 15.50 -10.35
C GLU A 520 7.81 15.37 -9.37
N SER A 521 8.70 14.36 -9.54
CA SER A 521 9.85 14.15 -8.68
C SER A 521 9.47 14.11 -7.19
N ILE A 522 10.06 14.95 -6.36
CA ILE A 522 9.79 15.03 -4.92
C ILE A 522 8.46 15.73 -4.56
N TYR A 523 7.77 16.32 -5.54
CA TYR A 523 6.55 17.09 -5.30
C TYR A 523 5.29 16.22 -5.31
N VAL A 524 5.19 15.30 -4.35
CA VAL A 524 4.03 14.43 -4.13
C VAL A 524 3.18 14.96 -2.98
N GLY A 525 1.85 14.90 -3.13
CA GLY A 525 0.91 15.31 -2.10
C GLY A 525 1.09 16.76 -1.66
N TYR A 526 1.04 17.02 -0.34
CA TYR A 526 1.14 18.37 0.21
C TYR A 526 2.45 19.09 -0.19
N ARG A 527 3.54 18.36 -0.49
CA ARG A 527 4.78 18.94 -0.98
C ARG A 527 4.56 19.74 -2.25
N TYR A 528 3.71 19.24 -3.13
CA TYR A 528 3.29 19.95 -4.34
C TYR A 528 2.34 21.10 -4.02
N TYR A 529 1.20 20.80 -3.36
CA TYR A 529 0.13 21.77 -3.18
C TYR A 529 0.58 23.00 -2.42
N ASP A 530 1.40 22.80 -1.41
CA ASP A 530 1.93 23.88 -0.57
C ASP A 530 2.99 24.73 -1.31
N THR A 531 3.93 24.08 -2.02
CA THR A 531 4.98 24.79 -2.78
C THR A 531 4.38 25.56 -3.96
N SER A 532 3.50 24.96 -4.74
CA SER A 532 2.89 25.55 -5.92
C SER A 532 1.69 26.45 -5.59
N LYS A 533 1.35 26.61 -4.29
CA LYS A 533 0.21 27.40 -3.80
C LYS A 533 -1.13 26.99 -4.42
N VAL A 534 -1.30 25.71 -4.70
CA VAL A 534 -2.54 25.13 -5.20
C VAL A 534 -3.51 24.92 -4.04
N ARG A 535 -4.71 25.49 -4.17
CA ARG A 535 -5.75 25.34 -3.14
C ARG A 535 -6.25 23.90 -3.07
N VAL A 536 -6.46 23.43 -1.84
CA VAL A 536 -6.97 22.09 -1.55
C VAL A 536 -8.28 22.16 -0.78
N GLN A 537 -9.05 21.08 -0.80
CA GLN A 537 -10.29 20.96 -0.03
C GLN A 537 -9.98 20.78 1.45
N TYR A 538 -9.07 19.85 1.77
CA TYR A 538 -8.51 19.66 3.12
C TYR A 538 -7.01 19.39 2.99
N PRO A 539 -6.19 20.08 3.79
CA PRO A 539 -4.74 19.90 3.76
C PRO A 539 -4.31 18.61 4.49
N PHE A 540 -3.13 18.15 4.18
CA PHE A 540 -2.43 17.08 4.93
C PHE A 540 -2.35 17.43 6.43
N GLY A 541 -2.60 16.46 7.28
CA GLY A 541 -2.60 16.63 8.73
C GLY A 541 -3.88 17.21 9.31
N PHE A 542 -4.87 17.60 8.50
CA PHE A 542 -6.12 18.22 8.95
C PHE A 542 -7.06 17.23 9.65
N GLY A 543 -7.75 17.73 10.68
CA GLY A 543 -8.85 17.06 11.36
C GLY A 543 -9.36 17.91 12.53
N LEU A 544 -10.65 17.92 12.74
CA LEU A 544 -11.30 18.64 13.84
C LEU A 544 -11.40 17.78 15.11
N SER A 545 -11.61 18.46 16.23
CA SER A 545 -11.88 17.86 17.55
C SER A 545 -13.10 18.52 18.17
N TYR A 546 -13.73 17.89 19.16
CA TYR A 546 -14.77 18.49 19.99
C TYR A 546 -14.20 19.40 21.10
N THR A 547 -12.88 19.44 21.24
CA THR A 547 -12.15 20.32 22.16
C THR A 547 -11.11 21.16 21.43
N GLU A 548 -10.50 22.10 22.11
CA GLU A 548 -9.48 23.01 21.56
C GLU A 548 -8.13 22.77 22.22
N PHE A 549 -7.05 22.95 21.45
CA PHE A 549 -5.69 22.84 21.94
C PHE A 549 -4.91 24.12 21.66
N THR A 550 -4.11 24.56 22.61
CA THR A 550 -3.17 25.68 22.47
C THR A 550 -1.74 25.21 22.61
N TYR A 551 -0.83 25.86 21.87
CA TYR A 551 0.59 25.54 21.89
C TYR A 551 1.36 26.75 22.43
N SER A 552 2.36 26.51 23.30
CA SER A 552 3.17 27.56 23.87
C SER A 552 4.61 27.12 24.18
N ASP A 553 5.45 28.08 24.52
CA ASP A 553 6.79 27.89 25.10
C ASP A 553 7.72 27.01 24.25
N MET A 554 7.63 27.14 22.91
CA MET A 554 8.49 26.40 22.00
C MET A 554 9.97 26.77 22.22
N LYS A 555 10.79 25.74 22.32
CA LYS A 555 12.26 25.84 22.37
C LYS A 555 12.86 24.84 21.40
N THR A 556 13.86 25.29 20.65
CA THR A 556 14.60 24.44 19.69
C THR A 556 16.05 24.34 20.16
N ASP A 557 16.59 23.14 20.12
CA ASP A 557 18.00 22.85 20.38
C ASP A 557 18.49 21.75 19.43
N SER A 558 19.73 21.31 19.55
CA SER A 558 20.32 20.26 18.68
C SER A 558 19.66 18.90 18.81
N GLN A 559 18.83 18.67 19.83
CA GLN A 559 18.12 17.40 20.04
C GLN A 559 16.72 17.42 19.44
N GLY A 560 16.17 18.62 19.14
CA GLY A 560 14.83 18.73 18.60
C GLY A 560 14.05 19.95 19.10
N VAL A 561 12.72 19.78 19.10
CA VAL A 561 11.78 20.82 19.51
C VAL A 561 11.02 20.39 20.75
N THR A 562 10.95 21.28 21.73
CA THR A 562 10.16 21.09 22.94
C THR A 562 9.12 22.20 23.06
N LEU A 563 7.87 21.88 23.37
CA LEU A 563 6.79 22.85 23.58
C LEU A 563 5.77 22.34 24.60
N ASN A 564 4.89 23.22 25.03
CA ASN A 564 3.72 22.85 25.85
C ASN A 564 2.48 22.77 24.95
N VAL A 565 1.67 21.73 25.15
CA VAL A 565 0.35 21.58 24.54
C VAL A 565 -0.68 21.55 25.66
N THR A 566 -1.71 22.38 25.57
CA THR A 566 -2.76 22.51 26.58
C THR A 566 -4.11 22.24 25.94
N ASN A 567 -4.92 21.37 26.55
CA ASN A 567 -6.33 21.25 26.22
C ASN A 567 -7.08 22.43 26.83
N SER A 568 -7.40 23.42 26.02
CA SER A 568 -8.07 24.66 26.44
C SER A 568 -9.60 24.60 26.33
N GLY A 569 -10.13 23.50 25.77
CA GLY A 569 -11.58 23.30 25.65
C GLY A 569 -12.19 22.60 26.87
N ASN A 570 -13.37 22.02 26.66
CA ASN A 570 -14.21 21.47 27.73
C ASN A 570 -14.45 19.96 27.67
N MET A 571 -13.69 19.25 26.82
CA MET A 571 -13.76 17.79 26.66
C MET A 571 -12.35 17.20 26.61
N ASP A 572 -12.16 16.04 27.22
CA ASP A 572 -10.91 15.28 27.09
C ASP A 572 -10.67 14.91 25.61
N GLY A 573 -9.41 14.97 25.18
CA GLY A 573 -9.09 14.68 23.76
C GLY A 573 -7.62 14.46 23.51
N ALA A 574 -7.31 14.02 22.27
CA ALA A 574 -5.93 13.85 21.82
C ALA A 574 -5.61 14.83 20.69
N GLU A 575 -4.41 15.38 20.75
CA GLU A 575 -3.84 16.24 19.72
C GLU A 575 -2.67 15.57 19.03
N VAL A 576 -2.51 15.83 17.73
CA VAL A 576 -1.36 15.41 16.93
C VAL A 576 -0.50 16.64 16.63
N VAL A 577 0.61 16.77 17.33
CA VAL A 577 1.59 17.82 17.12
C VAL A 577 2.49 17.42 15.97
N GLN A 578 2.55 18.24 14.92
CA GLN A 578 3.24 17.96 13.66
C GLN A 578 4.41 18.93 13.49
N LEU A 579 5.62 18.39 13.28
CA LEU A 579 6.84 19.16 13.05
C LEU A 579 7.16 19.19 11.56
N TYR A 580 7.20 20.38 11.00
CA TYR A 580 7.59 20.63 9.63
C TYR A 580 8.90 21.44 9.57
N VAL A 581 9.72 21.14 8.58
CA VAL A 581 11.00 21.83 8.34
C VAL A 581 11.06 22.31 6.90
N GLY A 582 11.48 23.54 6.69
CA GLY A 582 11.68 24.15 5.38
C GLY A 582 12.94 25.00 5.33
N LEU A 583 13.56 25.14 4.17
CA LEU A 583 14.71 25.99 3.95
C LEU A 583 14.34 27.11 2.97
N PRO A 584 14.07 28.34 3.41
CA PRO A 584 13.90 29.49 2.53
C PRO A 584 15.16 29.75 1.70
N ASN A 585 14.98 30.10 0.43
CA ASN A 585 16.08 30.41 -0.50
C ASN A 585 17.08 29.25 -0.70
N ALA A 586 16.62 28.01 -0.61
CA ALA A 586 17.43 26.82 -0.87
C ALA A 586 18.09 26.88 -2.26
N ILE A 587 19.34 26.47 -2.35
CA ILE A 587 20.08 26.35 -3.61
C ILE A 587 19.66 25.07 -4.35
N VAL A 588 19.34 24.01 -3.59
CA VAL A 588 18.78 22.77 -4.14
C VAL A 588 17.26 22.87 -4.09
N PHE A 589 16.57 22.64 -5.23
CA PHE A 589 15.11 22.70 -5.23
C PHE A 589 14.52 21.72 -4.19
N ARG A 590 13.54 22.18 -3.43
CA ARG A 590 12.86 21.40 -2.39
C ARG A 590 11.45 21.93 -2.12
N PRO A 591 10.57 21.13 -1.49
CA PRO A 591 9.27 21.61 -1.04
C PRO A 591 9.38 22.78 -0.06
N GLU A 592 8.34 23.63 -0.01
CA GLU A 592 8.21 24.73 0.97
C GLU A 592 8.49 24.25 2.40
N LYS A 593 7.95 23.08 2.75
CA LYS A 593 8.17 22.39 4.02
C LYS A 593 7.90 20.87 3.90
N GLU A 594 8.48 20.13 4.80
CA GLU A 594 8.34 18.68 4.88
C GLU A 594 8.09 18.24 6.32
N LEU A 595 7.24 17.23 6.50
CA LEU A 595 7.05 16.57 7.80
C LEU A 595 8.34 15.87 8.22
N LYS A 596 8.85 16.21 9.40
CA LYS A 596 10.09 15.66 9.97
C LYS A 596 9.91 15.12 11.39
N GLY A 597 8.69 15.20 11.93
CA GLY A 597 8.37 14.63 13.22
C GLY A 597 6.90 14.79 13.58
N PHE A 598 6.39 13.94 14.46
CA PHE A 598 5.06 14.07 15.02
C PHE A 598 4.96 13.34 16.36
N ILE A 599 3.99 13.79 17.18
CA ILE A 599 3.63 13.08 18.41
C ILE A 599 2.14 13.25 18.70
N LYS A 600 1.46 12.16 19.04
CA LYS A 600 0.08 12.21 19.52
C LYS A 600 0.07 12.25 21.05
N VAL A 601 -0.68 13.18 21.62
CA VAL A 601 -0.78 13.37 23.06
C VAL A 601 -2.24 13.46 23.50
N PHE A 602 -2.64 12.60 24.44
CA PHE A 602 -3.95 12.68 25.08
C PHE A 602 -3.88 13.64 26.28
N LEU A 603 -4.84 14.56 26.39
CA LEU A 603 -4.94 15.57 27.44
C LEU A 603 -6.35 15.64 28.01
N LYS A 604 -6.45 15.64 29.32
CA LYS A 604 -7.71 15.97 30.01
C LYS A 604 -8.02 17.45 29.84
N THR A 605 -9.29 17.81 30.03
CA THR A 605 -9.74 19.20 30.07
C THR A 605 -8.88 20.02 31.04
N GLY A 606 -8.29 21.11 30.56
CA GLY A 606 -7.39 22.00 31.31
C GLY A 606 -5.97 21.44 31.53
N GLU A 607 -5.67 20.21 31.12
CA GLU A 607 -4.32 19.63 31.24
C GLU A 607 -3.37 20.27 30.24
N SER A 608 -2.16 20.61 30.74
CA SER A 608 -1.01 21.04 29.93
C SER A 608 0.09 20.00 30.03
N ARG A 609 0.68 19.64 28.89
CA ARG A 609 1.78 18.67 28.83
C ARG A 609 2.93 19.18 27.98
N LYS A 610 4.12 19.03 28.50
CA LYS A 610 5.36 19.28 27.77
C LYS A 610 5.62 18.10 26.84
N VAL A 611 5.78 18.38 25.54
CA VAL A 611 6.11 17.37 24.51
C VAL A 611 7.46 17.69 23.89
N HIS A 612 8.15 16.66 23.42
CA HIS A 612 9.42 16.77 22.71
C HIS A 612 9.34 15.97 21.40
N ILE A 613 9.77 16.58 20.30
CA ILE A 613 9.93 15.94 18.99
C ILE A 613 11.39 16.03 18.62
N SER A 614 12.06 14.89 18.55
CA SER A 614 13.49 14.83 18.29
C SER A 614 13.82 15.09 16.82
N PHE A 615 14.95 15.75 16.56
CA PHE A 615 15.59 15.73 15.26
C PHE A 615 16.28 14.37 15.08
N ASP A 616 16.18 13.82 13.86
CA ASP A 616 16.86 12.60 13.47
C ASP A 616 17.68 12.85 12.19
N ASP A 617 18.36 11.82 11.69
CA ASP A 617 19.18 11.89 10.48
C ASP A 617 18.39 12.29 9.20
N LYS A 618 17.06 12.31 9.27
CA LYS A 618 16.16 12.65 8.17
C LYS A 618 15.68 14.10 8.21
N THR A 619 15.98 14.82 9.29
CA THR A 619 15.39 16.15 9.55
C THR A 619 15.80 17.19 8.52
N PHE A 620 17.07 17.28 8.16
CA PHE A 620 17.62 18.32 7.28
C PHE A 620 18.17 17.81 5.96
N ARG A 621 18.32 16.49 5.80
CA ARG A 621 18.99 15.84 4.68
C ARG A 621 18.21 15.94 3.37
N TYR A 622 18.95 15.91 2.26
CA TYR A 622 18.48 15.64 0.91
C TYR A 622 19.45 14.67 0.22
N TRP A 623 19.02 13.99 -0.85
CA TRP A 623 19.92 13.12 -1.61
C TRP A 623 20.70 13.91 -2.65
N ASN A 624 22.00 13.89 -2.58
CA ASN A 624 22.87 14.54 -3.58
C ASN A 624 23.27 13.55 -4.66
N ILE A 625 22.78 13.74 -5.89
CA ILE A 625 23.03 12.85 -7.04
C ILE A 625 24.47 12.90 -7.57
N LYS A 626 25.26 13.92 -7.21
CA LYS A 626 26.67 14.03 -7.63
C LYS A 626 27.61 13.25 -6.73
N THR A 627 27.37 13.31 -5.44
CA THR A 627 28.16 12.62 -4.42
C THR A 627 27.60 11.24 -4.08
N ASN A 628 26.38 10.93 -4.55
CA ASN A 628 25.62 9.72 -4.24
C ASN A 628 25.51 9.44 -2.74
N CYS A 629 25.23 10.48 -1.97
CA CYS A 629 25.01 10.36 -0.51
C CYS A 629 23.97 11.35 0.02
N TRP A 630 23.53 11.12 1.25
CA TRP A 630 22.70 12.05 1.99
C TRP A 630 23.57 13.21 2.47
N GLU A 631 23.14 14.43 2.20
CA GLU A 631 23.80 15.68 2.58
C GLU A 631 22.79 16.66 3.17
N GLU A 632 23.31 17.62 3.93
CA GLU A 632 22.57 18.75 4.47
C GLU A 632 23.01 20.02 3.77
N GLU A 633 22.04 20.83 3.35
CA GLU A 633 22.33 22.15 2.78
C GLU A 633 22.54 23.16 3.91
N MET A 634 23.58 23.97 3.79
CA MET A 634 23.84 25.04 4.76
C MET A 634 22.75 26.12 4.69
N GLY A 635 22.24 26.55 5.82
CA GLY A 635 21.31 27.67 5.86
C GLY A 635 20.50 27.77 7.16
N THR A 636 19.66 28.81 7.20
CA THR A 636 18.70 29.04 8.27
C THR A 636 17.38 28.36 7.96
N TYR A 637 17.13 27.24 8.59
CA TYR A 637 15.89 26.48 8.42
C TYR A 637 14.77 27.05 9.28
N ARG A 638 13.56 27.03 8.72
CA ARG A 638 12.33 27.28 9.48
C ARG A 638 11.87 25.97 10.13
N ILE A 639 11.73 26.01 11.44
CA ILE A 639 11.20 24.91 12.27
C ILE A 639 9.77 25.28 12.64
N MET A 640 8.80 24.56 12.11
CA MET A 640 7.39 24.90 12.19
C MET A 640 6.63 23.80 12.91
N VAL A 641 5.88 24.15 13.94
CA VAL A 641 5.03 23.21 14.68
C VAL A 641 3.57 23.59 14.51
N GLY A 642 2.75 22.65 14.11
CA GLY A 642 1.34 22.90 13.83
C GLY A 642 0.42 21.71 14.06
N ALA A 643 -0.88 21.94 13.85
CA ALA A 643 -1.94 20.93 13.87
C ALA A 643 -2.24 20.36 12.49
N SER A 644 -1.72 21.00 11.42
CA SER A 644 -1.71 20.51 10.05
C SER A 644 -0.65 21.27 9.24
N VAL A 645 -0.40 20.87 8.01
CA VAL A 645 0.55 21.57 7.12
C VAL A 645 0.17 23.05 6.90
N ASN A 646 -1.11 23.41 7.00
CA ASN A 646 -1.63 24.76 6.84
C ASN A 646 -2.04 25.46 8.14
N ASP A 647 -1.96 24.77 9.28
CA ASP A 647 -2.22 25.34 10.61
C ASP A 647 -0.94 25.30 11.45
N ILE A 648 0.02 26.13 11.06
CA ILE A 648 1.28 26.33 11.80
C ILE A 648 1.01 27.29 12.97
N ARG A 649 1.33 26.86 14.18
CA ARG A 649 1.03 27.59 15.43
C ARG A 649 2.27 28.21 16.09
N LEU A 650 3.42 27.55 15.93
CA LEU A 650 4.69 28.05 16.47
C LEU A 650 5.79 27.88 15.42
N GLU A 651 6.69 28.81 15.33
CA GLU A 651 7.86 28.80 14.45
C GLU A 651 9.13 29.24 15.19
N ALA A 652 10.27 28.68 14.75
CA ALA A 652 11.60 29.09 15.15
C ALA A 652 12.56 28.96 13.94
N GLU A 653 13.70 29.59 14.06
CA GLU A 653 14.81 29.44 13.10
C GLU A 653 15.87 28.53 13.69
N TRP A 654 16.51 27.73 12.82
CA TRP A 654 17.63 26.88 13.20
C TRP A 654 18.72 26.89 12.14
N GLU A 655 19.94 27.24 12.56
CA GLU A 655 21.10 27.26 11.67
C GLU A 655 21.70 25.86 11.51
N VAL A 656 21.90 25.46 10.27
CA VAL A 656 22.56 24.21 9.88
C VAL A 656 23.83 24.55 9.13
N GLU A 657 24.98 24.05 9.59
CA GLU A 657 26.27 24.27 8.93
C GLU A 657 26.34 23.61 7.54
N GLY A 658 25.58 22.55 7.35
CA GLY A 658 25.51 21.81 6.11
C GLY A 658 26.72 20.90 5.85
N THR A 659 26.54 19.95 4.91
CA THR A 659 27.61 19.04 4.47
C THR A 659 27.79 19.07 2.95
N THR A 660 26.97 19.86 2.23
CA THR A 660 26.98 19.93 0.77
C THR A 660 28.30 20.51 0.25
N SER A 661 29.05 19.68 -0.45
CA SER A 661 30.32 20.04 -1.05
C SER A 661 30.20 20.49 -2.51
N GLU A 662 29.25 19.91 -3.24
CA GLU A 662 28.94 20.18 -4.64
C GLU A 662 27.43 20.20 -4.87
N TYR A 663 26.91 21.28 -5.43
CA TYR A 663 25.48 21.39 -5.70
C TYR A 663 25.08 20.58 -6.94
N PRO A 664 23.99 19.74 -6.83
CA PRO A 664 23.66 18.80 -7.90
C PRO A 664 23.02 19.46 -9.12
N TYR A 665 22.37 20.60 -8.96
CA TYR A 665 21.55 21.21 -10.01
C TYR A 665 21.90 22.68 -10.26
N HIS A 666 21.63 23.10 -11.50
CA HIS A 666 21.68 24.52 -11.89
C HIS A 666 20.25 25.03 -12.10
N PRO A 667 19.79 26.08 -11.38
CA PRO A 667 18.40 26.53 -11.43
C PRO A 667 17.86 26.85 -12.82
N ALA A 668 18.71 27.42 -13.69
CA ALA A 668 18.30 27.74 -15.05
C ALA A 668 17.96 26.52 -15.94
N MET A 669 18.41 25.31 -15.54
CA MET A 669 18.15 24.06 -16.28
C MET A 669 16.87 23.36 -15.81
N LEU A 670 16.39 23.69 -14.62
CA LEU A 670 15.25 23.03 -13.96
C LEU A 670 14.22 24.05 -13.38
N PRO A 671 13.82 25.09 -14.17
CA PRO A 671 13.04 26.23 -13.65
C PRO A 671 11.70 25.81 -13.00
N TYR A 672 11.02 24.83 -13.55
CA TYR A 672 9.73 24.38 -13.01
C TYR A 672 9.89 23.56 -11.72
N TYR A 673 11.00 22.82 -11.54
CA TYR A 673 11.28 22.14 -10.28
C TYR A 673 11.59 23.14 -9.15
N TYR A 674 12.29 24.27 -9.45
CA TYR A 674 12.54 25.31 -8.46
C TYR A 674 11.31 26.12 -8.06
N THR A 675 10.27 26.13 -8.89
CA THR A 675 8.99 26.80 -8.59
C THR A 675 7.90 25.83 -8.10
N GLY A 676 8.13 24.51 -8.20
CA GLY A 676 7.16 23.47 -7.89
C GLY A 676 6.02 23.33 -8.93
N ILE A 677 6.05 24.05 -10.06
CA ILE A 677 4.97 24.03 -11.07
C ILE A 677 5.12 22.78 -11.97
N VAL A 678 5.12 21.62 -11.35
CA VAL A 678 5.50 20.33 -11.98
C VAL A 678 4.56 19.81 -13.05
N GLN A 679 3.33 20.31 -13.14
CA GLN A 679 2.42 19.97 -14.25
C GLN A 679 2.89 20.49 -15.62
N GLN A 680 3.90 21.37 -15.68
CA GLN A 680 4.42 22.00 -16.90
C GLN A 680 5.81 21.49 -17.32
N ILE A 681 6.35 20.48 -16.65
CA ILE A 681 7.66 19.88 -16.94
C ILE A 681 7.71 19.39 -18.38
N SER A 682 8.69 19.91 -19.16
CA SER A 682 8.96 19.49 -20.53
C SER A 682 9.80 18.19 -20.55
N ASP A 683 9.83 17.52 -21.70
CA ASP A 683 10.70 16.34 -21.89
C ASP A 683 12.17 16.69 -21.62
N LEU A 684 12.65 17.82 -22.16
CA LEU A 684 14.03 18.27 -21.97
C LEU A 684 14.37 18.52 -20.48
N GLU A 685 13.46 19.12 -19.72
CA GLU A 685 13.68 19.38 -18.30
C GLU A 685 13.66 18.08 -17.48
N PHE A 686 12.76 17.16 -17.82
CA PHE A 686 12.73 15.84 -17.18
C PHE A 686 13.98 15.00 -17.53
N GLU A 687 14.42 14.98 -18.79
CA GLU A 687 15.68 14.33 -19.19
C GLU A 687 16.90 14.96 -18.50
N THR A 688 16.88 16.26 -18.31
CA THR A 688 17.94 16.95 -17.55
C THR A 688 17.96 16.49 -16.08
N LEU A 689 16.79 16.33 -15.47
CA LEU A 689 16.67 15.81 -14.09
C LEU A 689 17.10 14.34 -14.01
N LEU A 690 16.67 13.50 -14.98
CA LEU A 690 17.04 12.08 -15.04
C LEU A 690 18.55 11.88 -15.27
N GLY A 691 19.19 12.80 -16.01
CA GLY A 691 20.57 12.64 -16.46
C GLY A 691 20.75 11.74 -17.70
N TYR A 692 19.63 11.27 -18.30
CA TYR A 692 19.59 10.46 -19.50
C TYR A 692 18.26 10.72 -20.25
N PRO A 693 18.20 10.39 -21.59
CA PRO A 693 16.97 10.54 -22.37
C PRO A 693 15.83 9.68 -21.81
N ILE A 694 14.59 10.17 -21.91
CA ILE A 694 13.41 9.38 -21.54
C ILE A 694 13.42 8.08 -22.36
N PRO A 695 13.33 6.89 -21.73
CA PRO A 695 13.31 5.62 -22.45
C PRO A 695 12.14 5.56 -23.44
N GLU A 696 12.33 4.89 -24.58
CA GLU A 696 11.26 4.72 -25.56
C GLU A 696 10.12 3.91 -24.94
N GLY A 697 8.94 4.54 -24.76
CA GLY A 697 7.78 3.94 -24.12
C GLY A 697 6.74 3.38 -25.10
N LYS A 698 6.82 3.70 -26.39
CA LYS A 698 5.80 3.33 -27.37
C LYS A 698 5.83 1.84 -27.70
N TRP A 699 4.65 1.28 -27.90
CA TRP A 699 4.49 -0.11 -28.35
C TRP A 699 4.93 -0.25 -29.80
N THR A 700 5.85 -1.19 -30.07
CA THR A 700 6.42 -1.42 -31.43
C THR A 700 5.59 -2.35 -32.31
N GLY A 701 4.48 -2.90 -31.77
CA GLY A 701 3.62 -3.86 -32.49
C GLY A 701 4.11 -5.30 -32.47
N GLU A 702 5.28 -5.61 -31.90
CA GLU A 702 5.71 -6.96 -31.55
C GLU A 702 5.67 -7.12 -30.04
N LEU A 703 4.95 -8.16 -29.58
CA LEU A 703 4.82 -8.48 -28.18
C LEU A 703 5.95 -9.40 -27.72
N THR A 704 6.37 -9.23 -26.47
CA THR A 704 7.38 -10.02 -25.78
C THR A 704 6.75 -10.81 -24.63
N SER A 705 7.50 -11.67 -23.97
CA SER A 705 7.06 -12.38 -22.77
C SER A 705 6.73 -11.44 -21.60
N ASN A 706 7.28 -10.23 -21.61
CA ASN A 706 7.08 -9.21 -20.59
C ASN A 706 5.88 -8.29 -20.83
N ASP A 707 5.25 -8.38 -22.00
CA ASP A 707 4.06 -7.59 -22.31
C ASP A 707 2.81 -8.21 -21.69
N ALA A 708 1.87 -7.35 -21.25
CA ALA A 708 0.64 -7.80 -20.61
C ALA A 708 -0.34 -8.45 -21.62
N ILE A 709 -1.14 -9.41 -21.14
CA ILE A 709 -2.13 -10.10 -21.98
C ILE A 709 -3.14 -9.12 -22.60
N CYS A 710 -3.50 -8.03 -21.92
CA CYS A 710 -4.34 -6.97 -22.48
C CYS A 710 -3.75 -6.32 -23.74
N GLN A 711 -2.43 -6.41 -23.95
CA GLN A 711 -1.77 -5.89 -25.14
C GLN A 711 -1.92 -6.79 -26.37
N MET A 712 -2.58 -7.96 -26.25
CA MET A 712 -3.04 -8.73 -27.42
C MET A 712 -3.98 -7.94 -28.34
N TYR A 713 -4.41 -6.74 -27.93
CA TYR A 713 -4.98 -5.78 -28.85
C TYR A 713 -4.09 -5.57 -30.09
N TYR A 714 -2.77 -5.54 -29.91
CA TYR A 714 -1.76 -5.39 -30.97
C TYR A 714 -1.37 -6.72 -31.65
N ALA A 715 -1.97 -7.85 -31.24
CA ALA A 715 -1.60 -9.15 -31.78
C ALA A 715 -1.78 -9.22 -33.30
N LYS A 716 -0.80 -9.79 -34.00
CA LYS A 716 -0.90 -10.08 -35.43
C LYS A 716 -1.76 -11.31 -35.71
N SER A 717 -1.88 -12.23 -34.76
CA SER A 717 -2.68 -13.47 -34.84
C SER A 717 -4.18 -13.19 -34.65
N GLY A 718 -5.02 -13.74 -35.57
CA GLY A 718 -6.48 -13.71 -35.44
C GLY A 718 -6.99 -14.48 -34.22
N LEU A 719 -6.32 -15.59 -33.84
CA LEU A 719 -6.63 -16.38 -32.65
C LEU A 719 -6.40 -15.57 -31.38
N ALA A 720 -5.25 -14.90 -31.29
CA ALA A 720 -4.91 -14.06 -30.13
C ALA A 720 -5.90 -12.89 -29.98
N ARG A 721 -6.27 -12.23 -31.08
CA ARG A 721 -7.30 -11.16 -31.09
C ARG A 721 -8.67 -11.70 -30.66
N PHE A 722 -9.04 -12.91 -31.07
CA PHE A 722 -10.28 -13.53 -30.61
C PHE A 722 -10.26 -13.77 -29.08
N ILE A 723 -9.17 -14.32 -28.54
CA ILE A 723 -8.99 -14.51 -27.08
C ILE A 723 -9.07 -13.16 -26.35
N TYR A 724 -8.38 -12.15 -26.84
CA TYR A 724 -8.43 -10.79 -26.30
C TYR A 724 -9.87 -10.25 -26.22
N ASN A 725 -10.62 -10.35 -27.33
CA ASN A 725 -12.01 -9.89 -27.39
C ASN A 725 -12.91 -10.62 -26.39
N ARG A 726 -12.68 -11.92 -26.16
CA ARG A 726 -13.41 -12.71 -25.17
C ARG A 726 -13.11 -12.26 -23.75
N LEU A 727 -11.82 -12.07 -23.40
CA LEU A 727 -11.40 -11.58 -22.10
C LEU A 727 -11.96 -10.17 -21.83
N THR A 728 -11.87 -9.28 -22.82
CA THR A 728 -12.42 -7.91 -22.71
C THR A 728 -13.95 -7.93 -22.52
N SER A 729 -14.66 -8.83 -23.21
CA SER A 729 -16.12 -8.99 -23.03
C SER A 729 -16.49 -9.50 -21.64
N ILE A 730 -15.71 -10.43 -21.06
CA ILE A 730 -15.95 -10.94 -19.70
C ILE A 730 -15.68 -9.83 -18.68
N LYS A 731 -14.55 -9.12 -18.82
CA LYS A 731 -14.21 -7.95 -17.99
C LYS A 731 -15.36 -6.93 -17.98
N LYS A 732 -15.81 -6.50 -19.15
CA LYS A 732 -16.90 -5.53 -19.29
C LYS A 732 -18.20 -6.01 -18.62
N LYS A 733 -18.57 -7.29 -18.79
CA LYS A 733 -19.76 -7.86 -18.14
C LYS A 733 -19.65 -7.91 -16.62
N SER A 734 -18.44 -8.08 -16.06
CA SER A 734 -18.25 -8.06 -14.61
C SER A 734 -18.40 -6.62 -14.06
N GLU A 735 -17.89 -5.64 -14.78
CA GLU A 735 -18.04 -4.22 -14.47
C GLU A 735 -19.52 -3.80 -14.51
N GLU A 736 -20.26 -4.22 -15.54
CA GLU A 736 -21.71 -3.98 -15.67
C GLU A 736 -22.55 -4.61 -14.53
N ARG A 737 -22.02 -5.61 -13.83
CA ARG A 737 -22.70 -6.25 -12.67
C ARG A 737 -22.39 -5.58 -11.33
N GLY A 738 -21.58 -4.52 -11.33
CA GLY A 738 -21.19 -3.81 -10.14
C GLY A 738 -20.21 -4.56 -9.22
N LYS A 739 -19.56 -5.64 -9.70
CA LYS A 739 -18.52 -6.38 -8.97
C LYS A 739 -17.35 -6.68 -9.89
N PRO A 740 -16.11 -6.23 -9.55
CA PRO A 740 -14.96 -6.57 -10.36
C PRO A 740 -14.69 -8.09 -10.29
N ASP A 741 -14.49 -8.71 -11.44
CA ASP A 741 -13.93 -10.07 -11.50
C ASP A 741 -12.40 -9.96 -11.37
N LEU A 742 -11.90 -10.13 -10.14
CA LEU A 742 -10.48 -10.01 -9.84
C LEU A 742 -9.60 -10.97 -10.63
N ASN A 743 -10.11 -12.19 -10.95
CA ASN A 743 -9.39 -13.13 -11.79
C ASN A 743 -9.19 -12.60 -13.20
N ILE A 744 -10.26 -12.07 -13.81
CA ILE A 744 -10.18 -11.52 -15.16
C ILE A 744 -9.28 -10.29 -15.18
N LEU A 745 -9.35 -9.43 -14.18
CA LEU A 745 -8.47 -8.25 -14.06
C LEU A 745 -7.01 -8.67 -13.92
N PHE A 746 -6.72 -9.68 -13.10
CA PHE A 746 -5.38 -10.20 -12.93
C PHE A 746 -4.87 -10.80 -14.26
N ILE A 747 -5.60 -11.71 -14.88
CA ILE A 747 -5.23 -12.31 -16.18
C ILE A 747 -5.04 -11.23 -17.24
N TYR A 748 -5.91 -10.23 -17.27
CA TYR A 748 -5.88 -9.15 -18.25
C TYR A 748 -4.60 -8.30 -18.16
N ASN A 749 -4.14 -8.05 -16.94
CA ASN A 749 -2.99 -7.19 -16.66
C ASN A 749 -1.66 -7.96 -16.49
N MET A 750 -1.69 -9.28 -16.34
CA MET A 750 -0.46 -10.06 -16.18
C MET A 750 0.33 -10.19 -17.49
N PRO A 751 1.67 -10.24 -17.45
CA PRO A 751 2.50 -10.50 -18.62
C PRO A 751 2.44 -11.97 -19.04
N PHE A 752 2.79 -12.25 -20.29
CA PHE A 752 2.80 -13.65 -20.80
C PHE A 752 3.69 -14.57 -19.96
N ARG A 753 4.83 -14.07 -19.43
CA ARG A 753 5.73 -14.86 -18.58
C ARG A 753 5.08 -15.36 -17.29
N ALA A 754 4.09 -14.64 -16.77
CA ALA A 754 3.38 -15.05 -15.57
C ALA A 754 2.67 -16.39 -15.73
N LEU A 755 2.34 -16.80 -16.96
CA LEU A 755 1.84 -18.15 -17.26
C LEU A 755 2.82 -19.24 -16.83
N ALA A 756 4.15 -19.02 -16.98
CA ALA A 756 5.14 -19.99 -16.51
C ALA A 756 5.35 -19.91 -14.99
N LYS A 757 5.19 -18.72 -14.41
CA LYS A 757 5.50 -18.48 -12.99
C LYS A 757 4.36 -18.86 -12.03
N MET A 758 3.12 -18.96 -12.53
CA MET A 758 1.91 -19.15 -11.71
C MET A 758 1.12 -20.43 -12.00
N THR A 759 1.66 -21.35 -12.80
CA THR A 759 0.97 -22.61 -13.15
C THR A 759 1.61 -23.84 -12.52
N ALA A 760 2.34 -23.67 -11.43
CA ALA A 760 3.02 -24.74 -10.69
C ALA A 760 3.85 -25.67 -11.61
N GLY A 761 4.47 -25.11 -12.65
CA GLY A 761 5.31 -25.84 -13.60
C GLY A 761 4.55 -26.53 -14.74
N ALA A 762 3.26 -26.31 -14.91
CA ALA A 762 2.50 -26.82 -16.06
C ALA A 762 2.94 -26.15 -17.36
N VAL A 763 3.30 -24.89 -17.33
CA VAL A 763 3.82 -24.10 -18.44
C VAL A 763 5.28 -23.75 -18.17
N SER A 764 6.19 -23.96 -19.14
CA SER A 764 7.59 -23.52 -19.06
C SER A 764 7.80 -22.24 -19.85
N MET A 765 8.94 -21.55 -19.62
CA MET A 765 9.28 -20.35 -20.39
C MET A 765 9.40 -20.63 -21.91
N ASP A 766 9.90 -21.81 -22.34
CA ASP A 766 9.89 -22.22 -23.75
C ASP A 766 8.46 -22.25 -24.35
N MET A 767 7.49 -22.70 -23.55
CA MET A 767 6.08 -22.69 -23.99
C MET A 767 5.54 -21.26 -24.07
N VAL A 768 5.91 -20.37 -23.14
CA VAL A 768 5.57 -18.94 -23.19
C VAL A 768 6.12 -18.29 -24.46
N ASP A 769 7.38 -18.55 -24.81
CA ASP A 769 7.97 -18.09 -26.07
C ASP A 769 7.19 -18.59 -27.30
N GLY A 770 6.70 -19.82 -27.21
CA GLY A 770 5.83 -20.40 -28.24
C GLY A 770 4.49 -19.64 -28.33
N ILE A 771 3.87 -19.30 -27.18
CA ILE A 771 2.62 -18.52 -27.13
C ILE A 771 2.87 -17.12 -27.72
N VAL A 772 3.93 -16.44 -27.33
CA VAL A 772 4.30 -15.11 -27.85
C VAL A 772 4.53 -15.18 -29.38
N ALA A 773 5.18 -16.22 -29.89
CA ALA A 773 5.36 -16.41 -31.33
C ALA A 773 4.02 -16.56 -32.06
N VAL A 774 3.05 -17.33 -31.49
CA VAL A 774 1.68 -17.43 -32.03
C VAL A 774 1.00 -16.07 -32.03
N VAL A 775 1.09 -15.32 -30.92
CA VAL A 775 0.50 -13.98 -30.77
C VAL A 775 1.04 -13.02 -31.82
N ASN A 776 2.33 -13.09 -32.13
CA ASN A 776 3.01 -12.29 -33.16
C ASN A 776 2.81 -12.83 -34.60
N GLY A 777 1.90 -13.82 -34.80
CA GLY A 777 1.51 -14.33 -36.12
C GLY A 777 2.36 -15.50 -36.67
N GLN A 778 3.36 -15.99 -35.89
CA GLN A 778 4.22 -17.12 -36.27
C GLN A 778 3.60 -18.47 -35.79
N PHE A 779 2.40 -18.78 -36.26
CA PHE A 779 1.58 -19.90 -35.75
C PHE A 779 2.31 -21.24 -35.69
N PHE A 780 2.88 -21.70 -36.80
CA PHE A 780 3.52 -23.04 -36.87
C PHE A 780 4.78 -23.11 -36.00
N ARG A 781 5.60 -22.05 -36.00
CA ARG A 781 6.78 -21.97 -35.16
C ARG A 781 6.39 -21.98 -33.67
N GLY A 782 5.38 -21.20 -33.30
CA GLY A 782 4.88 -21.13 -31.92
C GLY A 782 4.29 -22.45 -31.45
N MET A 783 3.43 -23.10 -32.27
CA MET A 783 2.85 -24.40 -31.93
C MET A 783 3.90 -25.49 -31.75
N LYS A 784 4.94 -25.52 -32.63
CA LYS A 784 6.07 -26.44 -32.47
C LYS A 784 6.79 -26.23 -31.12
N LYS A 785 7.04 -24.96 -30.70
CA LYS A 785 7.62 -24.65 -29.40
C LYS A 785 6.72 -25.07 -28.23
N ILE A 786 5.41 -24.77 -28.27
CA ILE A 786 4.45 -25.14 -27.22
C ILE A 786 4.40 -26.67 -27.06
N ILE A 787 4.23 -27.43 -28.12
CA ILE A 787 4.15 -28.91 -28.07
C ILE A 787 5.47 -29.51 -27.63
N GLY A 788 6.58 -29.06 -28.21
CA GLY A 788 7.93 -29.50 -27.84
C GLY A 788 8.27 -29.16 -26.39
N GLY A 789 7.93 -27.96 -25.97
CA GLY A 789 8.10 -27.48 -24.59
C GLY A 789 7.28 -28.29 -23.58
N PHE A 790 6.04 -28.65 -23.90
CA PHE A 790 5.18 -29.48 -23.01
C PHE A 790 5.82 -30.84 -22.71
N PHE A 791 6.22 -31.59 -23.74
CA PHE A 791 6.89 -32.88 -23.55
C PHE A 791 8.30 -32.76 -22.96
N GLY A 792 9.05 -31.71 -23.36
CA GLY A 792 10.38 -31.41 -22.85
C GLY A 792 10.34 -31.12 -21.36
N ASN A 793 9.44 -30.21 -20.94
CA ASN A 793 9.23 -29.80 -19.55
C ASN A 793 8.85 -30.98 -18.66
N ALA A 794 7.87 -31.79 -19.07
CA ALA A 794 7.45 -32.97 -18.31
C ALA A 794 8.60 -33.98 -18.10
N ARG A 795 9.43 -34.20 -19.14
CA ARG A 795 10.62 -35.08 -19.07
C ARG A 795 11.67 -34.51 -18.14
N ALA A 796 11.96 -33.22 -18.27
CA ALA A 796 12.97 -32.49 -17.48
C ALA A 796 12.56 -32.45 -16.00
N ASN A 797 11.30 -32.13 -15.68
CA ASN A 797 10.78 -32.16 -14.31
C ASN A 797 10.95 -33.55 -13.68
N LYS A 798 10.57 -34.62 -14.39
CA LYS A 798 10.72 -35.99 -13.88
C LYS A 798 12.20 -36.37 -13.66
N ALA A 799 13.10 -35.87 -14.50
CA ALA A 799 14.54 -36.10 -14.30
C ALA A 799 15.07 -35.35 -13.07
N TYR A 800 14.64 -34.10 -12.87
CA TYR A 800 15.00 -33.29 -11.72
C TYR A 800 14.47 -33.90 -10.41
N GLU A 801 13.20 -34.30 -10.34
CA GLU A 801 12.58 -34.97 -9.18
C GLU A 801 13.33 -36.24 -8.77
N ARG A 802 13.82 -37.01 -9.75
CA ARG A 802 14.66 -38.18 -9.46
C ARG A 802 15.98 -37.82 -8.79
N ARG A 803 16.60 -36.70 -9.19
CA ARG A 803 17.84 -36.20 -8.57
C ARG A 803 17.54 -35.72 -7.14
N LEU A 804 16.49 -34.94 -6.93
CA LEU A 804 16.05 -34.50 -5.59
C LEU A 804 15.72 -35.68 -4.64
N SER A 805 15.15 -36.77 -5.17
CA SER A 805 14.80 -37.96 -4.36
C SER A 805 15.99 -38.92 -4.07
N GLY A 806 17.20 -38.62 -4.53
CA GLY A 806 18.38 -39.46 -4.38
C GLY A 806 18.29 -40.82 -5.08
N LYS A 807 17.26 -41.06 -5.91
CA LYS A 807 17.13 -42.30 -6.64
C LYS A 807 18.07 -42.28 -7.85
N LYS A 808 19.23 -42.96 -7.71
CA LYS A 808 20.13 -43.21 -8.87
C LYS A 808 19.34 -43.84 -10.00
N GLY A 809 19.29 -43.13 -11.13
CA GLY A 809 18.70 -43.66 -12.34
C GLY A 809 19.42 -44.99 -12.71
N LYS A 810 18.68 -46.05 -12.91
CA LYS A 810 19.22 -47.19 -13.67
C LYS A 810 19.59 -46.66 -15.05
N THR A 811 20.87 -46.48 -15.28
CA THR A 811 21.44 -46.30 -16.63
C THR A 811 20.95 -47.48 -17.48
N ARG A 812 20.12 -47.19 -18.46
CA ARG A 812 19.89 -48.07 -19.61
C ARG A 812 20.71 -47.60 -20.81
#